data_1ce611ddf8797536af6a0f22abc041bb
#
_entry.id   1ce611ddf8797536af6a0f22abc041bb
#
_cell.length_a   1.000
_cell.length_b   1.000
_cell.length_c   1.000
_cell.angle_alpha   90.00
_cell.angle_beta   90.00
_cell.angle_gamma   90.00
#
_symmetry.space_group_name_H-M   'P 1'
#
loop_
_entity.id
_entity.type
_entity.pdbx_description
1 polymer ?
#
loop_
_entity_poly.entity_id
_entity_poly.type
_entity_poly.pdbx_seq_one_letter_code
_entity_poly.pdbx_strand_id
1 'polypeptide(L)'
;MTEVPERGVPEDFAGEYQSLVAQVEEHRRRYFELDAPTVSDGEYDSLERRLRAMERDHPELAGQSSPTLTVGGVRSEMFEPVEHLERMYSLDNVFDQDELRAWARRVEGVLGNFPPMLCEPKVDGLAVDVVYREGRLVSLATRGDGRTGEDVTYNAQFILSIPTRLEASDLAGPPPGLLEVRGEVFFPVGTFNEINANVMEQGRTPFANPRNAAAGTLRQRIDRRLTDVAAARHRRDEAQAAGRTVDRIEGRLARLEADTERASTQLGGLQLVVHGIGARTGFDPQAQSESYAALASWGLPTSRHIRVHATFDDVVAYIEHFNKHRHDVEHDVEHEIDGVVIKVDSIADQGRLGATSRAPRWAIAYKYPAEVVTTTLEDIRVNVGRTGRVTPFGVMSAVRVAGSTVQMATLHNASEVERKGVLIGDRVFLRKAGDVIPEIIGPVVEARDGSERAFVMPTTCPECATPLAPAKEGDADIRCPNTRTCPAQLRERLFHLAGRGAFDIEGLGYKAAVALLECGLVTDEGDLFDLDGDALATCPFFTRSTSQGPQLSANAGLLLEQLASARERPLWRVLVALSIRHIGPTAAQALARDLHTIEELVRAGHETLAAVEGVGPIIADSLIEWFAVDWHRAIVDRWRAAGVRMADETPESAGSAVLAGVTVVVTGTLVAMTREEAQEAIASAGGKTAGSISKKTDYLVAGAHAGSKLAKAESLGVPVLDEAKFAQLLAGGPSALT
;
A
#
# COMPACT_ATOMS: atom_id res chain seq x y z
N MET A 1 -33.36 -15.00 -44.13
CA MET A 1 -32.89 -14.36 -42.89
C MET A 1 -33.10 -15.39 -41.80
N THR A 2 -32.09 -16.15 -41.49
CA THR A 2 -32.09 -17.12 -40.39
C THR A 2 -31.50 -16.40 -39.18
N GLU A 3 -32.36 -16.20 -38.16
CA GLU A 3 -31.95 -15.69 -36.84
C GLU A 3 -30.92 -16.66 -36.25
N VAL A 4 -29.74 -16.14 -35.97
CA VAL A 4 -28.72 -16.82 -35.15
C VAL A 4 -29.19 -16.65 -33.69
N PRO A 5 -29.38 -17.72 -32.90
CA PRO A 5 -29.76 -17.60 -31.52
C PRO A 5 -28.61 -16.93 -30.74
N GLU A 6 -28.90 -15.84 -30.02
CA GLU A 6 -28.02 -15.28 -28.99
C GLU A 6 -27.71 -16.41 -27.98
N ARG A 7 -26.50 -16.93 -28.01
CA ARG A 7 -26.00 -17.81 -26.95
C ARG A 7 -25.69 -16.92 -25.74
N GLY A 8 -26.61 -16.89 -24.81
CA GLY A 8 -26.34 -16.28 -23.48
C GLY A 8 -25.15 -16.98 -22.81
N VAL A 9 -24.34 -16.19 -22.10
CA VAL A 9 -23.21 -16.69 -21.29
C VAL A 9 -23.76 -17.68 -20.25
N PRO A 10 -23.19 -18.91 -20.12
CA PRO A 10 -23.59 -19.84 -19.05
C PRO A 10 -23.47 -19.20 -17.66
N GLU A 11 -24.42 -19.43 -16.76
CA GLU A 11 -24.41 -18.87 -15.40
C GLU A 11 -23.12 -19.18 -14.63
N ASP A 12 -22.57 -20.39 -14.77
CA ASP A 12 -21.31 -20.80 -14.16
C ASP A 12 -20.13 -19.94 -14.67
N PHE A 13 -20.11 -19.55 -15.93
CA PHE A 13 -19.05 -18.75 -16.53
C PHE A 13 -19.13 -17.28 -16.07
N ALA A 14 -20.32 -16.73 -15.94
CA ALA A 14 -20.52 -15.38 -15.39
C ALA A 14 -20.08 -15.29 -13.92
N GLY A 15 -20.36 -16.34 -13.13
CA GLY A 15 -19.91 -16.44 -11.73
C GLY A 15 -18.38 -16.53 -11.62
N GLU A 16 -17.74 -17.31 -12.49
CA GLU A 16 -16.28 -17.41 -12.57
C GLU A 16 -15.64 -16.07 -12.94
N TYR A 17 -16.21 -15.36 -13.91
CA TYR A 17 -15.74 -14.03 -14.31
C TYR A 17 -15.80 -13.03 -13.15
N GLN A 18 -16.94 -12.94 -12.44
CA GLN A 18 -17.10 -12.03 -11.29
C GLN A 18 -16.13 -12.37 -10.17
N SER A 19 -15.92 -13.66 -9.88
CA SER A 19 -14.92 -14.10 -8.89
C SER A 19 -13.51 -13.68 -9.27
N LEU A 20 -13.16 -13.80 -10.55
CA LEU A 20 -11.85 -13.42 -11.05
C LEU A 20 -11.64 -11.90 -11.04
N VAL A 21 -12.66 -11.11 -11.40
CA VAL A 21 -12.65 -9.64 -11.27
C VAL A 21 -12.37 -9.24 -9.83
N ALA A 22 -13.12 -9.80 -8.86
CA ALA A 22 -12.94 -9.49 -7.44
C ALA A 22 -11.54 -9.86 -6.93
N GLN A 23 -10.97 -10.99 -7.40
CA GLN A 23 -9.60 -11.37 -7.05
C GLN A 23 -8.58 -10.37 -7.61
N VAL A 24 -8.68 -10.00 -8.87
CA VAL A 24 -7.78 -9.04 -9.52
C VAL A 24 -7.87 -7.67 -8.83
N GLU A 25 -9.08 -7.19 -8.49
CA GLU A 25 -9.28 -5.93 -7.77
C GLU A 25 -8.67 -5.96 -6.36
N GLU A 26 -8.90 -7.03 -5.60
CA GLU A 26 -8.34 -7.16 -4.23
C GLU A 26 -6.81 -7.23 -4.26
N HIS A 27 -6.22 -7.99 -5.18
CA HIS A 27 -4.76 -8.04 -5.31
C HIS A 27 -4.18 -6.71 -5.80
N ARG A 28 -4.88 -6.00 -6.70
CA ARG A 28 -4.53 -4.65 -7.12
C ARG A 28 -4.55 -3.66 -5.97
N ARG A 29 -5.59 -3.70 -5.13
CA ARG A 29 -5.70 -2.88 -3.92
C ARG A 29 -4.55 -3.15 -2.96
N ARG A 30 -4.26 -4.42 -2.69
CA ARG A 30 -3.15 -4.81 -1.80
C ARG A 30 -1.80 -4.36 -2.32
N TYR A 31 -1.60 -4.45 -3.61
CA TYR A 31 -0.34 -4.08 -4.25
C TYR A 31 -0.11 -2.58 -4.27
N PHE A 32 -1.10 -1.79 -4.73
CA PHE A 32 -0.93 -0.35 -4.96
C PHE A 32 -1.32 0.54 -3.78
N GLU A 33 -2.23 0.09 -2.90
CA GLU A 33 -2.75 0.92 -1.79
C GLU A 33 -2.17 0.54 -0.44
N LEU A 34 -2.03 -0.76 -0.20
CA LEU A 34 -1.63 -1.27 1.11
C LEU A 34 -0.13 -1.61 1.21
N ASP A 35 0.61 -1.55 0.10
CA ASP A 35 2.01 -2.01 -0.01
C ASP A 35 2.21 -3.40 0.64
N ALA A 36 1.16 -4.25 0.59
CA ALA A 36 1.10 -5.56 1.22
C ALA A 36 0.54 -6.61 0.25
N PRO A 37 1.22 -6.89 -0.88
CA PRO A 37 0.79 -7.89 -1.84
C PRO A 37 0.72 -9.27 -1.18
N THR A 38 -0.30 -10.04 -1.55
CA THR A 38 -0.49 -11.43 -1.08
C THR A 38 -0.32 -12.47 -2.17
N VAL A 39 -0.11 -12.02 -3.39
CA VAL A 39 0.25 -12.83 -4.56
C VAL A 39 1.45 -12.21 -5.25
N SER A 40 2.16 -13.01 -6.03
CA SER A 40 3.26 -12.54 -6.87
C SER A 40 2.78 -11.68 -8.03
N ASP A 41 3.66 -10.84 -8.57
CA ASP A 41 3.44 -10.14 -9.83
C ASP A 41 3.10 -11.14 -10.94
N GLY A 42 3.79 -12.29 -11.00
CA GLY A 42 3.54 -13.35 -11.97
C GLY A 42 2.17 -14.03 -11.79
N GLU A 43 1.71 -14.22 -10.55
CA GLU A 43 0.37 -14.74 -10.25
C GLU A 43 -0.70 -13.69 -10.55
N TYR A 44 -0.46 -12.45 -10.18
CA TYR A 44 -1.33 -11.33 -10.53
C TYR A 44 -1.44 -11.18 -12.04
N ASP A 45 -0.33 -11.17 -12.77
CA ASP A 45 -0.27 -11.12 -14.22
C ASP A 45 -0.98 -12.34 -14.85
N SER A 46 -0.93 -13.51 -14.20
CA SER A 46 -1.66 -14.73 -14.66
C SER A 46 -3.16 -14.58 -14.47
N LEU A 47 -3.63 -14.05 -13.33
CA LEU A 47 -5.04 -13.76 -13.07
C LEU A 47 -5.55 -12.71 -14.07
N GLU A 48 -4.80 -11.63 -14.28
CA GLU A 48 -5.16 -10.59 -15.23
C GLU A 48 -5.19 -11.12 -16.68
N ARG A 49 -4.26 -12.00 -17.06
CA ARG A 49 -4.25 -12.66 -18.37
C ARG A 49 -5.48 -13.54 -18.58
N ARG A 50 -5.87 -14.31 -17.55
CA ARG A 50 -7.08 -15.14 -17.57
C ARG A 50 -8.33 -14.28 -17.72
N LEU A 51 -8.40 -13.16 -16.97
CA LEU A 51 -9.51 -12.20 -17.06
C LEU A 51 -9.60 -11.60 -18.48
N ARG A 52 -8.49 -11.16 -19.05
CA ARG A 52 -8.42 -10.64 -20.42
C ARG A 52 -8.77 -11.69 -21.49
N ALA A 53 -8.45 -12.95 -21.26
CA ALA A 53 -8.85 -14.04 -22.16
C ALA A 53 -10.37 -14.22 -22.12
N MET A 54 -10.98 -14.23 -20.95
CA MET A 54 -12.44 -14.32 -20.79
C MET A 54 -13.16 -13.13 -21.45
N GLU A 55 -12.65 -11.91 -21.29
CA GLU A 55 -13.23 -10.70 -21.92
C GLU A 55 -13.05 -10.67 -23.44
N ARG A 56 -11.98 -11.24 -23.95
CA ARG A 56 -11.77 -11.36 -25.40
C ARG A 56 -12.71 -12.38 -26.02
N ASP A 57 -12.93 -13.52 -25.34
CA ASP A 57 -13.81 -14.59 -25.81
C ASP A 57 -15.30 -14.24 -25.61
N HIS A 58 -15.60 -13.38 -24.63
CA HIS A 58 -16.93 -12.89 -24.24
C HIS A 58 -16.92 -11.37 -23.96
N PRO A 59 -16.86 -10.53 -25.04
CA PRO A 59 -16.81 -9.08 -24.89
C PRO A 59 -18.01 -8.46 -24.15
N GLU A 60 -19.12 -9.17 -24.11
CA GLU A 60 -20.34 -8.77 -23.40
C GLU A 60 -20.18 -8.76 -21.87
N LEU A 61 -19.18 -9.47 -21.32
CA LEU A 61 -18.86 -9.47 -19.89
C LEU A 61 -18.04 -8.26 -19.47
N ALA A 62 -17.26 -7.68 -20.38
CA ALA A 62 -16.39 -6.54 -20.10
C ALA A 62 -17.22 -5.27 -19.89
N GLY A 63 -17.61 -5.01 -18.65
CA GLY A 63 -18.21 -3.72 -18.27
C GLY A 63 -17.21 -2.56 -18.34
N GLN A 64 -17.70 -1.30 -18.33
CA GLN A 64 -16.85 -0.09 -18.33
C GLN A 64 -15.94 0.01 -17.12
N SER A 65 -16.22 -0.76 -16.06
CA SER A 65 -15.46 -0.79 -14.80
C SER A 65 -14.48 -1.96 -14.69
N SER A 66 -14.28 -2.75 -15.75
CA SER A 66 -13.33 -3.87 -15.68
C SER A 66 -11.92 -3.40 -15.26
N PRO A 67 -11.28 -4.10 -14.32
CA PRO A 67 -9.90 -3.79 -13.91
C PRO A 67 -8.89 -3.90 -15.05
N THR A 68 -9.20 -4.62 -16.13
CA THR A 68 -8.35 -4.72 -17.32
C THR A 68 -8.30 -3.43 -18.14
N LEU A 69 -9.26 -2.52 -17.96
CA LEU A 69 -9.39 -1.26 -18.69
C LEU A 69 -8.83 -0.06 -17.92
N THR A 70 -8.48 -0.23 -16.65
CA THR A 70 -8.01 0.86 -15.77
C THR A 70 -6.56 0.68 -15.38
N VAL A 71 -5.83 1.79 -15.17
CA VAL A 71 -4.50 1.78 -14.55
C VAL A 71 -4.68 1.57 -13.06
N GLY A 72 -3.87 0.68 -12.45
CA GLY A 72 -3.94 0.40 -11.01
C GLY A 72 -3.39 1.54 -10.17
N GLY A 73 -3.99 1.75 -9.01
CA GLY A 73 -3.59 2.71 -7.98
C GLY A 73 -4.77 3.59 -7.55
N VAL A 74 -5.26 3.39 -6.31
CA VAL A 74 -6.14 4.35 -5.64
C VAL A 74 -5.26 5.20 -4.72
N ARG A 75 -5.62 6.47 -4.57
CA ARG A 75 -4.86 7.45 -3.78
C ARG A 75 -4.89 7.11 -2.30
N SER A 76 -3.77 7.32 -1.62
CA SER A 76 -3.75 7.49 -0.17
C SER A 76 -4.28 8.90 0.18
N GLU A 77 -5.06 9.02 1.25
CA GLU A 77 -5.56 10.32 1.74
C GLU A 77 -4.47 11.14 2.46
N MET A 78 -3.24 10.62 2.55
CA MET A 78 -2.15 11.26 3.28
C MET A 78 -1.50 12.43 2.53
N PHE A 79 -1.64 12.50 1.21
CA PHE A 79 -1.00 13.50 0.36
C PHE A 79 -2.03 14.25 -0.49
N GLU A 80 -1.73 15.51 -0.83
CA GLU A 80 -2.56 16.27 -1.76
C GLU A 80 -2.52 15.63 -3.15
N PRO A 81 -3.66 15.64 -3.87
CA PRO A 81 -3.71 15.11 -5.22
C PRO A 81 -3.09 16.09 -6.22
N VAL A 82 -2.27 15.58 -7.14
CA VAL A 82 -1.73 16.30 -8.29
C VAL A 82 -2.23 15.68 -9.58
N GLU A 83 -2.86 16.48 -10.46
CA GLU A 83 -3.22 16.04 -11.81
C GLU A 83 -1.98 16.10 -12.71
N HIS A 84 -1.65 14.98 -13.38
CA HIS A 84 -0.59 14.94 -14.38
C HIS A 84 -0.96 15.78 -15.59
N LEU A 85 0.01 16.49 -16.16
CA LEU A 85 -0.22 17.32 -17.35
C LEU A 85 -0.59 16.46 -18.55
N GLU A 86 0.04 15.30 -18.70
CA GLU A 86 -0.35 14.22 -19.60
C GLU A 86 -0.56 12.92 -18.84
N ARG A 87 -1.45 12.07 -19.34
CA ARG A 87 -1.76 10.80 -18.70
C ARG A 87 -0.53 9.89 -18.63
N MET A 88 -0.25 9.33 -17.46
CA MET A 88 0.75 8.27 -17.25
C MET A 88 0.13 6.90 -17.59
N TYR A 89 0.66 6.28 -18.63
CA TYR A 89 0.24 4.95 -19.05
C TYR A 89 0.97 3.84 -18.27
N SER A 90 0.34 2.67 -18.18
CA SER A 90 1.03 1.41 -17.90
C SER A 90 1.68 0.87 -19.17
N LEU A 91 2.39 -0.24 -19.06
CA LEU A 91 2.86 -1.02 -20.20
C LEU A 91 2.10 -2.34 -20.28
N ASP A 92 1.89 -2.82 -21.48
CA ASP A 92 1.47 -4.22 -21.67
C ASP A 92 2.70 -5.11 -21.50
N ASN A 93 2.47 -6.34 -20.98
CA ASN A 93 3.52 -7.29 -20.67
C ASN A 93 3.58 -8.41 -21.70
N VAL A 94 4.79 -8.90 -21.96
CA VAL A 94 5.07 -10.16 -22.66
C VAL A 94 6.08 -10.96 -21.85
N PHE A 95 6.01 -12.29 -21.89
CA PHE A 95 6.77 -13.18 -21.01
C PHE A 95 7.68 -14.15 -21.77
N ASP A 96 7.51 -14.22 -23.10
CA ASP A 96 8.33 -15.04 -23.97
C ASP A 96 8.59 -14.36 -25.33
N GLN A 97 9.49 -14.98 -26.11
CA GLN A 97 9.88 -14.44 -27.40
C GLN A 97 8.76 -14.54 -28.45
N ASP A 98 7.82 -15.47 -28.33
CA ASP A 98 6.74 -15.62 -29.28
C ASP A 98 5.68 -14.52 -29.10
N GLU A 99 5.36 -14.18 -27.86
CA GLU A 99 4.51 -13.03 -27.53
C GLU A 99 5.16 -11.71 -27.98
N LEU A 100 6.48 -11.55 -27.76
CA LEU A 100 7.22 -10.39 -28.21
C LEU A 100 7.22 -10.28 -29.74
N ARG A 101 7.43 -11.40 -30.44
CA ARG A 101 7.39 -11.46 -31.90
C ARG A 101 6.00 -11.14 -32.44
N ALA A 102 4.94 -11.57 -31.75
CA ALA A 102 3.57 -11.23 -32.10
C ALA A 102 3.29 -9.74 -31.95
N TRP A 103 3.82 -9.08 -30.91
CA TRP A 103 3.75 -7.63 -30.75
C TRP A 103 4.52 -6.91 -31.86
N ALA A 104 5.77 -7.30 -32.14
CA ALA A 104 6.58 -6.72 -33.20
C ALA A 104 5.88 -6.77 -34.57
N ARG A 105 5.25 -7.92 -34.89
CA ARG A 105 4.45 -8.05 -36.13
C ARG A 105 3.26 -7.10 -36.20
N ARG A 106 2.61 -6.81 -35.08
CA ARG A 106 1.54 -5.79 -35.04
C ARG A 106 2.08 -4.38 -35.30
N VAL A 107 3.26 -4.05 -34.75
CA VAL A 107 3.96 -2.78 -35.02
C VAL A 107 4.33 -2.67 -36.50
N GLU A 108 4.96 -3.71 -37.06
CA GLU A 108 5.31 -3.76 -38.48
C GLU A 108 4.07 -3.67 -39.40
N GLY A 109 2.97 -4.30 -39.02
CA GLY A 109 1.72 -4.26 -39.81
C GLY A 109 1.14 -2.83 -39.92
N VAL A 110 1.35 -1.96 -38.95
CA VAL A 110 0.93 -0.56 -38.97
C VAL A 110 1.94 0.34 -39.69
N LEU A 111 3.24 0.11 -39.48
CA LEU A 111 4.30 0.97 -39.97
C LEU A 111 4.80 0.57 -41.38
N GLY A 112 4.64 -0.70 -41.76
CA GLY A 112 5.10 -1.28 -43.01
C GLY A 112 6.52 -1.85 -42.98
N ASN A 113 7.24 -1.68 -41.92
CA ASN A 113 8.59 -2.21 -41.69
C ASN A 113 8.86 -2.31 -40.19
N PHE A 114 9.88 -3.09 -39.80
CA PHE A 114 10.40 -3.10 -38.44
C PHE A 114 11.11 -1.79 -38.15
N PRO A 115 10.66 -0.96 -37.18
CA PRO A 115 11.29 0.30 -36.84
C PRO A 115 12.49 0.07 -35.89
N PRO A 116 13.43 1.03 -35.81
CA PRO A 116 14.40 1.03 -34.73
C PRO A 116 13.72 0.99 -33.36
N MET A 117 14.19 0.07 -32.50
CA MET A 117 13.66 -0.15 -31.15
C MET A 117 14.66 0.32 -30.10
N LEU A 118 14.21 1.21 -29.22
CA LEU A 118 14.95 1.56 -28.03
C LEU A 118 14.66 0.53 -26.94
N CYS A 119 15.73 -0.05 -26.38
CA CYS A 119 15.67 -0.98 -25.24
C CYS A 119 16.33 -0.38 -24.01
N GLU A 120 15.72 -0.61 -22.85
CA GLU A 120 16.24 -0.19 -21.55
C GLU A 120 15.86 -1.21 -20.48
N PRO A 121 16.69 -1.39 -19.41
CA PRO A 121 16.30 -2.22 -18.26
C PRO A 121 15.03 -1.67 -17.60
N LYS A 122 14.12 -2.56 -17.26
CA LYS A 122 12.93 -2.22 -16.51
C LYS A 122 13.27 -2.17 -15.01
N VAL A 123 13.45 -0.95 -14.51
CA VAL A 123 13.74 -0.72 -13.10
C VAL A 123 12.53 -1.09 -12.25
N ASP A 124 12.77 -1.79 -11.16
CA ASP A 124 11.72 -2.12 -10.19
C ASP A 124 11.73 -1.12 -9.03
N GLY A 125 10.86 -0.12 -9.13
CA GLY A 125 10.73 0.98 -8.19
C GLY A 125 9.31 1.53 -8.10
N LEU A 126 9.17 2.81 -7.80
CA LEU A 126 7.91 3.55 -7.76
C LEU A 126 7.89 4.59 -8.88
N ALA A 127 6.90 4.47 -9.77
CA ALA A 127 6.74 5.40 -10.87
C ALA A 127 6.33 6.81 -10.39
N VAL A 128 7.05 7.80 -10.88
CA VAL A 128 6.84 9.21 -10.56
C VAL A 128 6.76 10.08 -11.80
N ASP A 129 6.07 11.20 -11.62
CA ASP A 129 5.98 12.33 -12.55
C ASP A 129 6.71 13.53 -11.96
N VAL A 130 7.61 14.13 -12.73
CA VAL A 130 8.45 15.26 -12.30
C VAL A 130 8.25 16.42 -13.28
N VAL A 131 7.79 17.55 -12.77
CA VAL A 131 7.52 18.73 -13.61
C VAL A 131 8.50 19.84 -13.33
N TYR A 132 9.10 20.36 -14.40
CA TYR A 132 9.96 21.54 -14.38
C TYR A 132 9.30 22.69 -15.14
N ARG A 133 9.39 23.91 -14.58
CA ARG A 133 9.03 25.16 -15.27
C ARG A 133 10.22 26.09 -15.25
N GLU A 134 10.56 26.64 -16.42
CA GLU A 134 11.76 27.49 -16.60
C GLU A 134 13.01 26.84 -15.97
N GLY A 135 13.14 25.52 -16.16
CA GLY A 135 14.24 24.73 -15.62
C GLY A 135 14.21 24.52 -14.10
N ARG A 136 13.17 24.93 -13.37
CA ARG A 136 13.02 24.74 -11.92
C ARG A 136 12.01 23.65 -11.62
N LEU A 137 12.35 22.76 -10.67
CA LEU A 137 11.43 21.76 -10.16
C LEU A 137 10.22 22.43 -9.51
N VAL A 138 9.02 22.06 -9.94
CA VAL A 138 7.75 22.58 -9.40
C VAL A 138 6.84 21.49 -8.84
N SER A 139 6.99 20.23 -9.29
CA SER A 139 6.17 19.13 -8.82
C SER A 139 6.92 17.81 -8.93
N LEU A 140 6.76 16.97 -7.91
CA LEU A 140 7.05 15.54 -7.91
C LEU A 140 5.80 14.82 -7.42
N ALA A 141 5.21 13.97 -8.25
CA ALA A 141 4.00 13.23 -7.92
C ALA A 141 4.17 11.74 -8.18
N THR A 142 3.50 10.88 -7.39
CA THR A 142 3.40 9.46 -7.71
C THR A 142 2.47 9.24 -8.90
N ARG A 143 2.58 8.11 -9.61
CA ARG A 143 1.72 7.82 -10.77
C ARG A 143 0.22 7.83 -10.43
N GLY A 144 -0.17 7.32 -9.25
CA GLY A 144 -1.56 7.14 -8.86
C GLY A 144 -2.34 6.29 -9.89
N ASP A 145 -3.53 6.79 -10.29
CA ASP A 145 -4.40 6.16 -11.30
C ASP A 145 -3.99 6.49 -12.76
N GLY A 146 -2.84 7.14 -12.93
CA GLY A 146 -2.31 7.60 -14.21
C GLY A 146 -2.88 8.95 -14.68
N ARG A 147 -3.84 9.53 -13.99
CA ARG A 147 -4.34 10.90 -14.21
C ARG A 147 -4.05 11.80 -13.03
N THR A 148 -4.10 11.23 -11.84
CA THR A 148 -3.87 11.97 -10.60
C THR A 148 -2.98 11.12 -9.70
N GLY A 149 -1.89 11.72 -9.22
CA GLY A 149 -0.95 11.14 -8.26
C GLY A 149 -1.01 11.83 -6.90
N GLU A 150 -0.14 11.40 -5.99
CA GLU A 150 0.07 11.99 -4.67
C GLU A 150 1.21 13.03 -4.75
N ASP A 151 1.02 14.20 -4.20
CA ASP A 151 2.04 15.25 -4.13
C ASP A 151 3.13 14.90 -3.13
N VAL A 152 4.28 14.48 -3.62
CA VAL A 152 5.47 14.20 -2.83
C VAL A 152 6.60 15.22 -3.10
N THR A 153 6.25 16.38 -3.63
CA THR A 153 7.19 17.45 -4.03
C THR A 153 8.12 17.85 -2.89
N TYR A 154 7.59 17.92 -1.66
CA TYR A 154 8.40 18.26 -0.50
C TYR A 154 9.56 17.28 -0.27
N ASN A 155 9.38 16.01 -0.59
CA ASN A 155 10.40 14.98 -0.39
C ASN A 155 11.51 15.01 -1.47
N ALA A 156 11.25 15.64 -2.62
CA ALA A 156 12.24 15.75 -3.69
C ALA A 156 13.56 16.41 -3.26
N GLN A 157 13.51 17.38 -2.31
CA GLN A 157 14.71 18.07 -1.81
C GLN A 157 15.71 17.16 -1.07
N PHE A 158 15.27 15.97 -0.62
CA PHE A 158 16.12 14.99 0.04
C PHE A 158 16.71 13.97 -0.92
N ILE A 159 16.18 13.86 -2.14
CA ILE A 159 16.60 12.89 -3.15
C ILE A 159 17.61 13.55 -4.08
N LEU A 160 18.90 13.32 -3.83
CA LEU A 160 19.99 14.02 -4.50
C LEU A 160 20.03 13.84 -6.02
N SER A 161 19.48 12.74 -6.53
CA SER A 161 19.39 12.47 -7.97
C SER A 161 18.28 13.22 -8.67
N ILE A 162 17.40 13.93 -7.95
CA ILE A 162 16.38 14.82 -8.53
C ILE A 162 16.92 16.25 -8.54
N PRO A 163 17.35 16.79 -9.67
CA PRO A 163 17.87 18.15 -9.72
C PRO A 163 16.73 19.16 -9.44
N THR A 164 16.95 20.06 -8.50
CA THR A 164 16.01 21.16 -8.23
C THR A 164 16.01 22.21 -9.33
N ARG A 165 17.06 22.21 -10.15
CA ARG A 165 17.22 23.08 -11.32
C ARG A 165 17.96 22.33 -12.43
N LEU A 166 17.41 22.41 -13.64
CA LEU A 166 18.06 21.94 -14.86
C LEU A 166 19.02 22.98 -15.40
N GLU A 167 20.12 22.52 -15.96
CA GLU A 167 21.16 23.38 -16.50
C GLU A 167 21.12 23.41 -18.03
N ALA A 168 21.48 24.54 -18.62
CA ALA A 168 21.66 24.62 -20.06
C ALA A 168 22.84 23.76 -20.51
N SER A 169 22.74 23.14 -21.66
CA SER A 169 23.80 22.27 -22.21
C SER A 169 24.17 22.65 -23.64
N ASP A 170 25.38 22.35 -24.06
CA ASP A 170 25.83 22.53 -25.44
C ASP A 170 25.10 21.60 -26.42
N LEU A 171 24.60 20.45 -25.93
CA LEU A 171 23.92 19.45 -26.76
C LEU A 171 22.47 19.85 -27.08
N ALA A 172 21.70 20.25 -26.06
CA ALA A 172 20.26 20.50 -26.20
C ALA A 172 19.85 21.96 -25.95
N GLY A 173 20.79 22.84 -25.71
CA GLY A 173 20.51 24.23 -25.38
C GLY A 173 19.92 24.43 -23.98
N PRO A 174 19.18 25.52 -23.76
CA PRO A 174 18.50 25.75 -22.48
C PRO A 174 17.37 24.76 -22.26
N PRO A 175 17.06 24.44 -20.99
CA PRO A 175 15.88 23.63 -20.66
C PRO A 175 14.59 24.26 -21.19
N PRO A 176 13.60 23.46 -21.59
CA PRO A 176 12.29 23.92 -22.03
C PRO A 176 11.57 24.78 -20.98
N GLY A 177 10.70 25.68 -21.40
CA GLY A 177 9.86 26.48 -20.49
C GLY A 177 8.91 25.63 -19.64
N LEU A 178 8.44 24.50 -20.20
CA LEU A 178 7.74 23.44 -19.50
C LEU A 178 8.34 22.09 -19.89
N LEU A 179 8.61 21.25 -18.91
CA LEU A 179 9.08 19.88 -19.10
C LEU A 179 8.48 18.97 -18.02
N GLU A 180 7.64 18.03 -18.44
CA GLU A 180 7.16 16.90 -17.63
C GLU A 180 8.00 15.67 -17.98
N VAL A 181 8.61 15.04 -17.01
CA VAL A 181 9.39 13.82 -17.18
C VAL A 181 8.86 12.71 -16.30
N ARG A 182 8.94 11.50 -16.79
CA ARG A 182 8.50 10.27 -16.11
C ARG A 182 9.69 9.45 -15.74
N GLY A 183 9.69 8.98 -14.51
CA GLY A 183 10.81 8.20 -13.99
C GLY A 183 10.37 7.17 -12.97
N GLU A 184 11.34 6.39 -12.53
CA GLU A 184 11.20 5.43 -11.46
C GLU A 184 12.11 5.83 -10.30
N VAL A 185 11.55 5.95 -9.09
CA VAL A 185 12.31 6.14 -7.85
C VAL A 185 12.56 4.79 -7.22
N PHE A 186 13.81 4.49 -6.88
CA PHE A 186 14.24 3.19 -6.41
C PHE A 186 15.33 3.30 -5.36
N PHE A 187 15.60 2.22 -4.63
CA PHE A 187 16.82 2.06 -3.85
C PHE A 187 17.87 1.27 -4.64
N PRO A 188 19.12 1.75 -4.72
CA PRO A 188 20.23 0.90 -5.10
C PRO A 188 20.30 -0.32 -4.17
N VAL A 189 20.65 -1.49 -4.73
CA VAL A 189 20.69 -2.77 -3.98
C VAL A 189 21.61 -2.67 -2.75
N GLY A 190 22.76 -2.02 -2.89
CA GLY A 190 23.69 -1.79 -1.77
C GLY A 190 23.04 -0.99 -0.64
N THR A 191 22.44 0.15 -0.98
CA THR A 191 21.75 1.03 -0.02
C THR A 191 20.58 0.31 0.67
N PHE A 192 19.79 -0.46 -0.09
CA PHE A 192 18.70 -1.26 0.46
C PHE A 192 19.20 -2.27 1.50
N ASN A 193 20.29 -2.96 1.21
CA ASN A 193 20.89 -3.93 2.13
C ASN A 193 21.40 -3.26 3.41
N GLU A 194 22.03 -2.10 3.31
CA GLU A 194 22.47 -1.30 4.47
C GLU A 194 21.28 -0.83 5.33
N ILE A 195 20.21 -0.33 4.71
CA ILE A 195 18.99 0.08 5.42
C ILE A 195 18.40 -1.12 6.17
N ASN A 196 18.29 -2.29 5.53
CA ASN A 196 17.75 -3.49 6.16
C ASN A 196 18.64 -4.01 7.30
N ALA A 197 19.96 -3.97 7.15
CA ALA A 197 20.87 -4.32 8.23
C ALA A 197 20.64 -3.41 9.46
N ASN A 198 20.56 -2.11 9.28
CA ASN A 198 20.27 -1.14 10.35
C ASN A 198 18.88 -1.35 10.99
N VAL A 199 17.87 -1.70 10.20
CA VAL A 199 16.52 -2.00 10.70
C VAL A 199 16.53 -3.26 11.57
N MET A 200 17.27 -4.30 11.16
CA MET A 200 17.43 -5.54 11.92
C MET A 200 18.22 -5.33 13.23
N GLU A 201 19.29 -4.56 13.20
CA GLU A 201 20.05 -4.19 14.40
C GLU A 201 19.18 -3.46 15.45
N GLN A 202 18.20 -2.70 15.00
CA GLN A 202 17.21 -2.03 15.86
C GLN A 202 16.08 -2.98 16.32
N GLY A 203 16.12 -4.26 15.97
CA GLY A 203 15.10 -5.25 16.31
C GLY A 203 13.76 -5.04 15.58
N ARG A 204 13.78 -4.31 14.46
CA ARG A 204 12.60 -4.05 13.62
C ARG A 204 12.55 -5.04 12.44
N THR A 205 11.37 -5.20 11.85
CA THR A 205 11.19 -6.04 10.67
C THR A 205 11.81 -5.37 9.45
N PRO A 206 12.70 -6.04 8.71
CA PRO A 206 13.29 -5.50 7.49
C PRO A 206 12.24 -5.36 6.39
N PHE A 207 12.50 -4.48 5.42
CA PHE A 207 11.69 -4.36 4.22
C PHE A 207 11.81 -5.61 3.35
N ALA A 208 10.72 -6.01 2.73
CA ALA A 208 10.65 -7.26 1.96
C ALA A 208 11.44 -7.19 0.64
N ASN A 209 11.39 -6.05 -0.06
CA ASN A 209 12.12 -5.79 -1.29
C ASN A 209 12.44 -4.30 -1.47
N PRO A 210 13.37 -3.93 -2.41
CA PRO A 210 13.74 -2.54 -2.67
C PRO A 210 12.57 -1.66 -3.13
N ARG A 211 11.63 -2.19 -3.91
CA ARG A 211 10.46 -1.47 -4.41
C ARG A 211 9.53 -1.01 -3.28
N ASN A 212 9.13 -1.94 -2.39
CA ASN A 212 8.27 -1.61 -1.26
C ASN A 212 8.97 -0.66 -0.29
N ALA A 213 10.29 -0.83 -0.09
CA ALA A 213 11.08 0.10 0.68
C ALA A 213 11.08 1.51 0.07
N ALA A 214 11.25 1.62 -1.25
CA ALA A 214 11.24 2.90 -1.97
C ALA A 214 9.85 3.57 -1.88
N ALA A 215 8.77 2.81 -2.11
CA ALA A 215 7.40 3.32 -2.03
C ALA A 215 7.07 3.84 -0.62
N GLY A 216 7.35 3.03 0.41
CA GLY A 216 7.10 3.43 1.81
C GLY A 216 8.00 4.60 2.27
N THR A 217 9.22 4.71 1.74
CA THR A 217 10.13 5.81 2.06
C THR A 217 9.71 7.10 1.36
N LEU A 218 9.38 7.05 0.07
CA LEU A 218 8.94 8.23 -0.68
C LEU A 218 7.64 8.83 -0.12
N ARG A 219 6.77 8.01 0.45
CA ARG A 219 5.49 8.41 1.08
C ARG A 219 5.61 8.83 2.55
N GLN A 220 6.81 9.10 3.06
CA GLN A 220 6.96 9.65 4.42
C GLN A 220 6.61 11.13 4.46
N ARG A 221 5.83 11.54 5.46
CA ARG A 221 5.41 12.95 5.67
C ARG A 221 6.49 13.70 6.46
N ILE A 222 7.64 13.99 5.80
CA ILE A 222 8.73 14.75 6.43
C ILE A 222 8.30 16.16 6.78
N ASP A 223 7.47 16.78 5.97
CA ASP A 223 6.86 18.09 6.22
C ASP A 223 6.13 18.14 7.57
N ARG A 224 5.27 17.14 7.87
CA ARG A 224 4.59 17.02 9.17
C ARG A 224 5.57 16.73 10.31
N ARG A 225 6.52 15.82 10.11
CA ARG A 225 7.54 15.52 11.14
C ARG A 225 8.32 16.76 11.55
N LEU A 226 8.74 17.60 10.61
CA LEU A 226 9.42 18.85 10.87
C LEU A 226 8.52 19.87 11.60
N THR A 227 7.24 19.92 11.25
CA THR A 227 6.25 20.74 11.96
C THR A 227 6.08 20.27 13.41
N ASP A 228 6.01 18.95 13.65
CA ASP A 228 5.92 18.36 14.99
C ASP A 228 7.18 18.66 15.83
N VAL A 229 8.37 18.57 15.22
CA VAL A 229 9.63 18.95 15.84
C VAL A 229 9.62 20.45 16.21
N ALA A 230 9.19 21.33 15.30
CA ALA A 230 9.09 22.77 15.57
C ALA A 230 8.12 23.09 16.71
N ALA A 231 6.95 22.44 16.72
CA ALA A 231 5.96 22.57 17.78
C ALA A 231 6.49 22.06 19.14
N ALA A 232 7.23 20.95 19.13
CA ALA A 232 7.84 20.41 20.34
C ALA A 232 8.95 21.35 20.89
N ARG A 233 9.75 21.94 20.00
CA ARG A 233 10.75 22.97 20.36
C ARG A 233 10.08 24.20 21.00
N HIS A 234 9.02 24.69 20.38
CA HIS A 234 8.28 25.85 20.93
C HIS A 234 7.72 25.55 22.34
N ARG A 235 7.10 24.37 22.54
CA ARG A 235 6.61 23.95 23.86
C ARG A 235 7.72 23.84 24.91
N ARG A 236 8.91 23.37 24.53
CA ARG A 236 10.09 23.34 25.40
C ARG A 236 10.48 24.75 25.81
N ASP A 237 10.60 25.68 24.88
CA ASP A 237 11.02 27.04 25.10
C ASP A 237 10.03 27.81 26.00
N GLU A 238 8.73 27.62 25.79
CA GLU A 238 7.67 28.16 26.66
C GLU A 238 7.72 27.58 28.08
N ALA A 239 7.94 26.26 28.19
CA ALA A 239 8.04 25.63 29.53
C ALA A 239 9.28 26.10 30.27
N GLN A 240 10.40 26.26 29.58
CA GLN A 240 11.65 26.79 30.14
C GLN A 240 11.49 28.25 30.57
N ALA A 241 10.87 29.08 29.74
CA ALA A 241 10.58 30.49 30.07
C ALA A 241 9.63 30.62 31.27
N ALA A 242 8.73 29.66 31.45
CA ALA A 242 7.80 29.59 32.60
C ALA A 242 8.40 28.93 33.86
N GLY A 243 9.71 28.58 33.85
CA GLY A 243 10.38 27.91 34.97
C GLY A 243 9.87 26.50 35.30
N ARG A 244 9.23 25.82 34.33
CA ARG A 244 8.72 24.45 34.47
C ARG A 244 9.82 23.45 34.13
N THR A 245 9.74 22.21 34.67
CA THR A 245 10.65 21.13 34.32
C THR A 245 10.42 20.70 32.86
N VAL A 246 11.50 20.59 32.09
CA VAL A 246 11.46 20.32 30.64
C VAL A 246 11.91 18.91 30.25
N ASP A 247 12.40 18.09 31.19
CA ASP A 247 13.03 16.78 30.91
C ASP A 247 12.19 15.86 30.02
N ARG A 248 10.86 15.80 30.25
CA ARG A 248 9.94 15.01 29.44
C ARG A 248 9.76 15.57 28.01
N ILE A 249 9.72 16.91 27.92
CA ILE A 249 9.57 17.59 26.62
C ILE A 249 10.85 17.43 25.81
N GLU A 250 12.01 17.56 26.45
CA GLU A 250 13.32 17.33 25.81
C GLU A 250 13.48 15.88 25.34
N GLY A 251 13.10 14.90 26.15
CA GLY A 251 13.12 13.49 25.75
C GLY A 251 12.21 13.19 24.56
N ARG A 252 11.04 13.83 24.48
CA ARG A 252 10.14 13.72 23.31
C ARG A 252 10.72 14.43 22.09
N LEU A 253 11.25 15.63 22.27
CA LEU A 253 11.87 16.40 21.18
C LEU A 253 13.04 15.63 20.57
N ALA A 254 13.95 15.10 21.39
CA ALA A 254 15.10 14.33 20.92
C ALA A 254 14.67 13.10 20.09
N ARG A 255 13.57 12.41 20.46
CA ARG A 255 13.03 11.30 19.67
C ARG A 255 12.47 11.76 18.33
N LEU A 256 11.64 12.81 18.32
CA LEU A 256 11.07 13.38 17.10
C LEU A 256 12.18 13.83 16.13
N GLU A 257 13.23 14.46 16.65
CA GLU A 257 14.39 14.87 15.87
C GLU A 257 15.12 13.67 15.27
N ALA A 258 15.43 12.64 16.09
CA ALA A 258 16.11 11.43 15.64
C ALA A 258 15.27 10.66 14.59
N ASP A 259 13.95 10.57 14.78
CA ASP A 259 13.04 9.89 13.82
C ASP A 259 12.93 10.68 12.52
N THR A 260 12.92 12.01 12.58
CA THR A 260 12.90 12.89 11.40
C THR A 260 14.20 12.81 10.62
N GLU A 261 15.34 12.86 11.33
CA GLU A 261 16.66 12.73 10.72
C GLU A 261 16.84 11.40 10.03
N ARG A 262 16.42 10.30 10.67
CA ARG A 262 16.43 8.96 10.09
C ARG A 262 15.59 8.88 8.82
N ALA A 263 14.37 9.41 8.86
CA ALA A 263 13.48 9.43 7.71
C ALA A 263 14.07 10.26 6.55
N SER A 264 14.67 11.40 6.83
CA SER A 264 15.36 12.25 5.83
C SER A 264 16.58 11.54 5.24
N THR A 265 17.36 10.84 6.06
CA THR A 265 18.52 10.06 5.61
C THR A 265 18.07 8.91 4.69
N GLN A 266 16.97 8.21 5.02
CA GLN A 266 16.42 7.17 4.15
C GLN A 266 15.96 7.73 2.80
N LEU A 267 15.32 8.90 2.77
CA LEU A 267 14.98 9.60 1.53
C LEU A 267 16.22 9.93 0.70
N GLY A 268 17.31 10.34 1.34
CA GLY A 268 18.59 10.60 0.69
C GLY A 268 19.23 9.39 0.01
N GLY A 269 18.84 8.18 0.42
CA GLY A 269 19.26 6.92 -0.21
C GLY A 269 18.51 6.56 -1.48
N LEU A 270 17.37 7.22 -1.77
CA LEU A 270 16.60 7.01 -2.98
C LEU A 270 17.31 7.62 -4.19
N GLN A 271 17.13 6.98 -5.34
CA GLN A 271 17.58 7.49 -6.64
C GLN A 271 16.42 7.54 -7.63
N LEU A 272 16.55 8.44 -8.61
CA LEU A 272 15.65 8.56 -9.76
C LEU A 272 16.35 8.02 -11.00
N VAL A 273 15.61 7.34 -11.87
CA VAL A 273 15.96 7.17 -13.29
C VAL A 273 14.80 7.63 -14.15
N VAL A 274 15.08 8.49 -15.13
CA VAL A 274 14.06 9.00 -16.04
C VAL A 274 13.96 8.08 -17.25
N HIS A 275 12.72 7.70 -17.59
CA HIS A 275 12.41 6.78 -18.68
C HIS A 275 11.34 7.27 -19.65
N GLY A 276 10.95 8.55 -19.58
CA GLY A 276 9.98 9.12 -20.52
C GLY A 276 9.78 10.62 -20.34
N ILE A 277 9.14 11.21 -21.33
CA ILE A 277 8.71 12.61 -21.31
C ILE A 277 7.19 12.68 -21.52
N GLY A 278 6.58 13.68 -20.90
CA GLY A 278 5.18 14.05 -21.10
C GLY A 278 5.06 15.42 -21.74
N ALA A 279 4.23 16.29 -21.15
CA ALA A 279 3.96 17.64 -21.61
C ALA A 279 5.24 18.49 -21.64
N ARG A 280 5.43 19.23 -22.73
CA ARG A 280 6.61 20.07 -22.93
C ARG A 280 6.33 21.26 -23.84
N THR A 281 7.10 22.33 -23.71
CA THR A 281 7.04 23.48 -24.59
C THR A 281 8.46 23.90 -25.00
N GLY A 282 8.68 24.10 -26.29
CA GLY A 282 9.99 24.55 -26.79
C GLY A 282 11.03 23.45 -26.96
N PHE A 283 10.60 22.16 -26.91
CA PHE A 283 11.43 20.99 -27.17
C PHE A 283 10.62 19.97 -27.95
N ASP A 284 11.06 19.62 -29.16
CA ASP A 284 10.35 18.70 -30.04
C ASP A 284 11.31 17.66 -30.65
N PRO A 285 11.71 16.67 -29.85
CA PRO A 285 12.62 15.63 -30.29
C PRO A 285 11.96 14.70 -31.31
N GLN A 286 12.74 14.19 -32.26
CA GLN A 286 12.27 13.29 -33.31
C GLN A 286 12.34 11.81 -32.88
N ALA A 287 13.21 11.50 -31.92
CA ALA A 287 13.41 10.16 -31.39
C ALA A 287 13.38 10.13 -29.86
N GLN A 288 12.98 8.97 -29.32
CA GLN A 288 13.03 8.72 -27.87
C GLN A 288 14.46 8.76 -27.34
N SER A 289 15.41 8.23 -28.11
CA SER A 289 16.85 8.28 -27.80
C SER A 289 17.40 9.72 -27.76
N GLU A 290 16.94 10.60 -28.65
CA GLU A 290 17.26 12.03 -28.65
C GLU A 290 16.73 12.69 -27.37
N SER A 291 15.49 12.36 -27.00
CA SER A 291 14.88 12.84 -25.76
C SER A 291 15.76 12.51 -24.55
N TYR A 292 16.22 11.28 -24.43
CA TYR A 292 17.06 10.86 -23.31
C TYR A 292 18.43 11.53 -23.29
N ALA A 293 19.04 11.72 -24.46
CA ALA A 293 20.31 12.45 -24.58
C ALA A 293 20.14 13.92 -24.09
N ALA A 294 19.05 14.57 -24.47
CA ALA A 294 18.74 15.92 -24.01
C ALA A 294 18.48 15.96 -22.49
N LEU A 295 17.67 15.06 -21.95
CA LEU A 295 17.39 14.96 -20.51
C LEU A 295 18.68 14.78 -19.70
N ALA A 296 19.54 13.86 -20.11
CA ALA A 296 20.85 13.64 -19.50
C ALA A 296 21.72 14.88 -19.54
N SER A 297 21.71 15.62 -20.68
CA SER A 297 22.50 16.83 -20.85
C SER A 297 22.02 18.01 -19.98
N TRP A 298 20.75 18.03 -19.58
CA TRP A 298 20.18 18.99 -18.62
C TRP A 298 20.37 18.58 -17.16
N GLY A 299 21.03 17.43 -16.90
CA GLY A 299 21.34 16.92 -15.56
C GLY A 299 20.32 15.93 -14.98
N LEU A 300 19.36 15.46 -15.77
CA LEU A 300 18.42 14.42 -15.34
C LEU A 300 19.04 13.02 -15.47
N PRO A 301 18.91 12.14 -14.49
CA PRO A 301 19.50 10.80 -14.54
C PRO A 301 18.73 9.91 -15.51
N THR A 302 19.38 9.44 -16.57
CA THR A 302 18.88 8.46 -17.52
C THR A 302 19.68 7.16 -17.40
N SER A 303 19.11 6.02 -17.80
CA SER A 303 19.83 4.76 -17.78
C SER A 303 21.01 4.78 -18.75
N ARG A 304 22.20 4.39 -18.30
CA ARG A 304 23.39 4.18 -19.15
C ARG A 304 23.31 2.96 -20.05
N HIS A 305 22.32 2.12 -19.83
CA HIS A 305 22.10 0.88 -20.58
C HIS A 305 21.13 1.03 -21.75
N ILE A 306 20.64 2.23 -22.02
CA ILE A 306 19.78 2.50 -23.17
C ILE A 306 20.54 2.16 -24.46
N ARG A 307 19.90 1.36 -25.33
CA ARG A 307 20.42 1.02 -26.67
C ARG A 307 19.30 1.06 -27.69
N VAL A 308 19.64 1.50 -28.91
CA VAL A 308 18.74 1.46 -30.06
C VAL A 308 19.17 0.30 -30.97
N HIS A 309 18.24 -0.58 -31.28
CA HIS A 309 18.46 -1.79 -32.07
C HIS A 309 17.67 -1.69 -33.39
N ALA A 310 18.31 -2.05 -34.49
CA ALA A 310 17.71 -1.99 -35.81
C ALA A 310 17.02 -3.31 -36.22
N THR A 311 17.29 -4.42 -35.50
CA THR A 311 16.76 -5.74 -35.82
C THR A 311 16.08 -6.37 -34.60
N PHE A 312 15.13 -7.27 -34.85
CA PHE A 312 14.45 -8.03 -33.79
C PHE A 312 15.43 -8.94 -33.04
N ASP A 313 16.40 -9.52 -33.73
CA ASP A 313 17.38 -10.44 -33.10
C ASP A 313 18.30 -9.68 -32.14
N ASP A 314 18.69 -8.44 -32.45
CA ASP A 314 19.45 -7.60 -31.52
C ASP A 314 18.63 -7.24 -30.26
N VAL A 315 17.32 -7.01 -30.40
CA VAL A 315 16.40 -6.83 -29.25
C VAL A 315 16.38 -8.07 -28.37
N VAL A 316 16.27 -9.26 -28.97
CA VAL A 316 16.31 -10.54 -28.23
C VAL A 316 17.65 -10.72 -27.52
N ALA A 317 18.76 -10.46 -28.20
CA ALA A 317 20.09 -10.55 -27.60
C ALA A 317 20.25 -9.60 -26.40
N TYR A 318 19.69 -8.38 -26.48
CA TYR A 318 19.67 -7.43 -25.37
C TYR A 318 18.86 -7.97 -24.17
N ILE A 319 17.69 -8.55 -24.42
CA ILE A 319 16.84 -9.16 -23.39
C ILE A 319 17.59 -10.31 -22.68
N GLU A 320 18.21 -11.20 -23.46
CA GLU A 320 18.94 -12.35 -22.93
C GLU A 320 20.16 -11.91 -22.11
N HIS A 321 20.89 -10.87 -22.55
CA HIS A 321 22.02 -10.31 -21.81
C HIS A 321 21.59 -9.88 -20.40
N PHE A 322 20.54 -9.07 -20.27
CA PHE A 322 20.07 -8.59 -18.97
C PHE A 322 19.39 -9.67 -18.14
N ASN A 323 18.75 -10.66 -18.76
CA ASN A 323 18.21 -11.82 -18.03
C ASN A 323 19.31 -12.61 -17.32
N LYS A 324 20.46 -12.77 -17.99
CA LYS A 324 21.62 -13.48 -17.42
C LYS A 324 22.32 -12.69 -16.31
N HIS A 325 22.35 -11.35 -16.40
CA HIS A 325 23.14 -10.49 -15.54
C HIS A 325 22.30 -9.60 -14.60
N ARG A 326 20.98 -9.88 -14.47
CA ARG A 326 20.05 -9.02 -13.72
C ARG A 326 20.36 -8.84 -12.23
N HIS A 327 21.11 -9.77 -11.63
CA HIS A 327 21.52 -9.73 -10.22
C HIS A 327 23.04 -9.53 -10.04
N ASP A 328 23.72 -9.19 -11.12
CA ASP A 328 25.18 -9.10 -11.13
C ASP A 328 25.61 -7.64 -11.01
N VAL A 329 25.87 -7.22 -9.76
CA VAL A 329 26.31 -5.86 -9.43
C VAL A 329 27.67 -5.53 -10.11
N GLU A 330 28.48 -6.55 -10.43
CA GLU A 330 29.74 -6.36 -11.14
C GLU A 330 29.55 -5.89 -12.58
N HIS A 331 28.36 -6.08 -13.16
CA HIS A 331 27.99 -5.62 -14.50
C HIS A 331 27.24 -4.27 -14.48
N ASP A 332 27.44 -3.45 -13.44
CA ASP A 332 26.92 -2.08 -13.35
C ASP A 332 25.40 -1.94 -13.24
N VAL A 333 24.66 -2.99 -12.87
CA VAL A 333 23.24 -2.88 -12.56
C VAL A 333 23.07 -2.60 -11.06
N GLU A 334 22.92 -1.33 -10.71
CA GLU A 334 22.85 -0.87 -9.32
C GLU A 334 21.47 -1.07 -8.68
N HIS A 335 20.48 -1.50 -9.47
CA HIS A 335 19.08 -1.63 -9.07
C HIS A 335 18.50 -2.98 -9.51
N GLU A 336 17.46 -3.43 -8.83
CA GLU A 336 16.68 -4.60 -9.29
C GLU A 336 15.94 -4.27 -10.59
N ILE A 337 15.90 -5.26 -11.49
CA ILE A 337 15.19 -5.21 -12.77
C ILE A 337 14.26 -6.41 -12.90
N ASP A 338 13.02 -6.17 -13.28
CA ASP A 338 12.01 -7.22 -13.50
C ASP A 338 11.83 -7.57 -14.99
N GLY A 339 12.61 -6.93 -15.87
CA GLY A 339 12.52 -7.11 -17.31
C GLY A 339 13.27 -6.08 -18.13
N VAL A 340 12.85 -5.95 -19.37
CA VAL A 340 13.32 -4.95 -20.35
C VAL A 340 12.11 -4.21 -20.93
N VAL A 341 12.21 -2.90 -21.06
CA VAL A 341 11.22 -2.10 -21.80
C VAL A 341 11.72 -1.88 -23.23
N ILE A 342 10.87 -2.19 -24.18
CA ILE A 342 11.12 -2.00 -25.62
C ILE A 342 10.18 -0.92 -26.12
N LYS A 343 10.71 0.08 -26.82
CA LYS A 343 9.96 1.23 -27.35
C LYS A 343 10.32 1.47 -28.82
N VAL A 344 9.35 1.82 -29.63
CA VAL A 344 9.65 2.37 -30.97
C VAL A 344 10.38 3.69 -30.78
N ASP A 345 11.57 3.85 -31.37
CA ASP A 345 12.42 5.01 -31.13
C ASP A 345 11.87 6.30 -31.80
N SER A 346 11.27 6.20 -32.98
CA SER A 346 10.67 7.32 -33.72
C SER A 346 9.39 7.83 -33.03
N ILE A 347 9.38 9.10 -32.58
CA ILE A 347 8.21 9.75 -31.96
C ILE A 347 7.04 9.89 -32.95
N ALA A 348 7.33 10.16 -34.22
CA ALA A 348 6.30 10.22 -35.25
C ALA A 348 5.58 8.87 -35.40
N ASP A 349 6.31 7.76 -35.36
CA ASP A 349 5.76 6.41 -35.45
C ASP A 349 5.03 6.00 -34.17
N GLN A 350 5.48 6.46 -32.98
CA GLN A 350 4.73 6.33 -31.74
C GLN A 350 3.34 6.98 -31.87
N GLY A 351 3.27 8.17 -32.46
CA GLY A 351 2.01 8.88 -32.73
C GLY A 351 1.08 8.07 -33.67
N ARG A 352 1.63 7.44 -34.71
CA ARG A 352 0.86 6.60 -35.66
C ARG A 352 0.29 5.34 -34.99
N LEU A 353 1.05 4.71 -34.10
CA LEU A 353 0.64 3.53 -33.36
C LEU A 353 -0.38 3.85 -32.26
N GLY A 354 -0.25 5.02 -31.63
CA GLY A 354 -1.15 5.50 -30.60
C GLY A 354 -1.12 4.67 -29.33
N ALA A 355 -2.17 4.80 -28.52
CA ALA A 355 -2.32 4.11 -27.24
C ALA A 355 -3.73 3.53 -27.09
N THR A 356 -3.88 2.56 -26.20
CA THR A 356 -5.16 2.10 -25.64
C THR A 356 -5.57 2.99 -24.46
N SER A 357 -6.68 2.66 -23.81
CA SER A 357 -7.07 3.33 -22.56
C SER A 357 -6.05 3.12 -21.42
N ARG A 358 -5.19 2.11 -21.51
CA ARG A 358 -4.25 1.70 -20.46
C ARG A 358 -2.78 1.81 -20.84
N ALA A 359 -2.42 1.42 -22.06
CA ALA A 359 -1.02 1.25 -22.47
C ALA A 359 -0.77 1.79 -23.88
N PRO A 360 0.44 2.31 -24.17
CA PRO A 360 0.86 2.65 -25.51
C PRO A 360 1.03 1.40 -26.36
N ARG A 361 0.71 1.47 -27.67
CA ARG A 361 0.93 0.35 -28.60
C ARG A 361 2.36 0.28 -29.11
N TRP A 362 3.12 1.37 -28.94
CA TRP A 362 4.50 1.51 -29.38
C TRP A 362 5.55 1.12 -28.34
N ALA A 363 5.09 0.68 -27.13
CA ALA A 363 5.97 0.19 -26.08
C ALA A 363 5.43 -1.08 -25.47
N ILE A 364 6.34 -1.95 -25.02
CA ILE A 364 6.03 -3.23 -24.38
C ILE A 364 7.07 -3.53 -23.30
N ALA A 365 6.66 -4.18 -22.21
CA ALA A 365 7.55 -4.70 -21.21
C ALA A 365 7.74 -6.21 -21.39
N TYR A 366 8.97 -6.64 -21.65
CA TYR A 366 9.33 -8.05 -21.59
C TYR A 366 9.70 -8.37 -20.15
N LYS A 367 8.89 -9.18 -19.47
CA LYS A 367 9.10 -9.55 -18.08
C LYS A 367 9.87 -10.85 -17.96
N TYR A 368 10.85 -10.85 -17.06
CA TYR A 368 11.59 -12.06 -16.74
C TYR A 368 10.77 -13.00 -15.87
N PRO A 369 10.95 -14.32 -16.03
CA PRO A 369 10.38 -15.27 -15.09
C PRO A 369 10.95 -15.03 -13.68
N ALA A 370 10.13 -15.28 -12.67
CA ALA A 370 10.57 -15.22 -11.28
C ALA A 370 11.78 -16.14 -11.07
N GLU A 371 12.77 -15.65 -10.30
CA GLU A 371 13.95 -16.43 -9.97
C GLU A 371 13.55 -17.68 -9.17
N VAL A 372 13.97 -18.85 -9.63
CA VAL A 372 13.77 -20.13 -8.95
C VAL A 372 15.13 -20.66 -8.53
N VAL A 373 15.31 -20.87 -7.23
CA VAL A 373 16.52 -21.49 -6.66
C VAL A 373 16.18 -22.81 -6.01
N THR A 374 17.19 -23.61 -5.68
CA THR A 374 17.00 -24.85 -4.91
C THR A 374 17.65 -24.76 -3.55
N THR A 375 16.98 -25.27 -2.52
CA THR A 375 17.51 -25.36 -1.16
C THR A 375 17.01 -26.64 -0.49
N THR A 376 17.58 -26.99 0.66
CA THR A 376 17.15 -28.19 1.43
C THR A 376 16.04 -27.79 2.41
N LEU A 377 14.92 -28.51 2.37
CA LEU A 377 13.81 -28.38 3.32
C LEU A 377 14.16 -29.17 4.59
N GLU A 378 14.66 -28.49 5.60
CA GLU A 378 15.14 -29.10 6.85
C GLU A 378 13.99 -29.58 7.74
N ASP A 379 12.87 -28.81 7.77
CA ASP A 379 11.71 -29.10 8.59
C ASP A 379 10.44 -28.46 8.02
N ILE A 380 9.27 -28.97 8.39
CA ILE A 380 7.98 -28.32 8.18
C ILE A 380 7.34 -28.11 9.55
N ARG A 381 7.12 -26.84 9.90
CA ARG A 381 6.50 -26.42 11.15
C ARG A 381 5.14 -25.78 10.89
N VAL A 382 4.37 -25.57 11.94
CA VAL A 382 3.07 -24.90 11.83
C VAL A 382 3.04 -23.66 12.70
N ASN A 383 2.33 -22.65 12.23
CA ASN A 383 2.01 -21.43 12.97
C ASN A 383 0.49 -21.35 13.20
N VAL A 384 0.07 -20.77 14.32
CA VAL A 384 -1.34 -20.57 14.68
C VAL A 384 -1.67 -19.09 14.63
N GLY A 385 -2.42 -18.69 13.62
CA GLY A 385 -2.81 -17.28 13.43
C GLY A 385 -3.95 -16.85 14.36
N ARG A 386 -4.27 -15.57 14.36
CA ARG A 386 -5.28 -14.93 15.25
C ARG A 386 -6.69 -15.56 15.19
N THR A 387 -7.07 -16.15 14.06
CA THR A 387 -8.36 -16.83 13.87
C THR A 387 -8.28 -18.35 14.12
N GLY A 388 -7.19 -18.81 14.74
CA GLY A 388 -6.92 -20.21 15.01
C GLY A 388 -6.43 -21.02 13.82
N ARG A 389 -6.35 -20.47 12.59
CA ARG A 389 -5.85 -21.18 11.40
C ARG A 389 -4.42 -21.66 11.63
N VAL A 390 -4.21 -22.96 11.41
CA VAL A 390 -2.91 -23.61 11.56
C VAL A 390 -2.28 -23.76 10.19
N THR A 391 -1.23 -22.96 9.94
CA THR A 391 -0.60 -22.85 8.63
C THR A 391 0.78 -23.48 8.65
N PRO A 392 1.06 -24.50 7.80
CA PRO A 392 2.38 -25.07 7.67
C PRO A 392 3.31 -24.14 6.91
N PHE A 393 4.58 -24.12 7.30
CA PHE A 393 5.65 -23.44 6.63
C PHE A 393 6.94 -24.27 6.65
N GLY A 394 7.70 -24.22 5.56
CA GLY A 394 9.00 -24.88 5.46
C GLY A 394 10.10 -24.07 6.13
N VAL A 395 10.95 -24.76 6.89
CA VAL A 395 12.24 -24.25 7.38
C VAL A 395 13.33 -24.85 6.52
N MET A 396 14.18 -24.01 5.94
CA MET A 396 15.12 -24.39 4.89
C MET A 396 16.54 -23.92 5.22
N SER A 397 17.51 -24.59 4.62
CA SER A 397 18.87 -24.05 4.56
C SER A 397 18.84 -22.68 3.90
N ALA A 398 19.57 -21.72 4.49
CA ALA A 398 19.60 -20.35 3.98
C ALA A 398 20.02 -20.31 2.52
N VAL A 399 19.24 -19.68 1.68
CA VAL A 399 19.52 -19.50 0.25
C VAL A 399 19.20 -18.09 -0.19
N ARG A 400 20.03 -17.55 -1.09
CA ARG A 400 19.78 -16.24 -1.68
C ARG A 400 18.83 -16.38 -2.88
N VAL A 401 17.76 -15.59 -2.91
CA VAL A 401 16.78 -15.53 -4.00
C VAL A 401 16.21 -14.13 -4.09
N ALA A 402 16.15 -13.58 -5.30
CA ALA A 402 15.65 -12.23 -5.58
C ALA A 402 16.19 -11.21 -4.54
N GLY A 403 17.51 -11.07 -4.47
CA GLY A 403 18.23 -10.08 -3.66
C GLY A 403 18.21 -10.29 -2.14
N SER A 404 17.51 -11.29 -1.57
CA SER A 404 17.47 -11.53 -0.13
C SER A 404 17.77 -12.99 0.26
N THR A 405 18.19 -13.20 1.51
CA THR A 405 18.40 -14.54 2.09
C THR A 405 17.10 -15.05 2.71
N VAL A 406 16.66 -16.22 2.25
CA VAL A 406 15.44 -16.88 2.69
C VAL A 406 15.75 -18.16 3.45
N GLN A 407 15.10 -18.37 4.60
CA GLN A 407 15.18 -19.59 5.42
C GLN A 407 13.82 -20.17 5.74
N MET A 408 12.74 -19.45 5.49
CA MET A 408 11.36 -19.90 5.73
C MET A 408 10.47 -19.54 4.55
N ALA A 409 9.55 -20.45 4.20
CA ALA A 409 8.57 -20.21 3.15
C ALA A 409 7.22 -20.84 3.49
N THR A 410 6.14 -20.20 3.05
CA THR A 410 4.79 -20.72 3.29
C THR A 410 4.52 -22.00 2.51
N LEU A 411 3.70 -22.88 3.10
CA LEU A 411 3.10 -24.05 2.46
C LEU A 411 1.57 -24.00 2.50
N HIS A 412 1.01 -22.86 2.87
CA HIS A 412 -0.41 -22.47 2.85
C HIS A 412 -1.32 -23.35 3.72
N ASN A 413 -1.45 -24.64 3.46
CA ASN A 413 -2.24 -25.60 4.24
C ASN A 413 -1.74 -27.04 3.99
N ALA A 414 -2.29 -28.01 4.75
CA ALA A 414 -1.88 -29.41 4.65
C ALA A 414 -2.13 -30.01 3.27
N SER A 415 -3.26 -29.70 2.64
CA SER A 415 -3.59 -30.19 1.31
C SER A 415 -2.59 -29.71 0.25
N GLU A 416 -2.06 -28.49 0.40
CA GLU A 416 -1.00 -27.96 -0.48
C GLU A 416 0.33 -28.69 -0.27
N VAL A 417 0.67 -29.07 0.95
CA VAL A 417 1.87 -29.89 1.22
C VAL A 417 1.75 -31.23 0.48
N GLU A 418 0.60 -31.89 0.60
CA GLU A 418 0.32 -33.16 -0.09
C GLU A 418 0.30 -32.98 -1.62
N ARG A 419 -0.39 -31.96 -2.12
CA ARG A 419 -0.49 -31.65 -3.57
C ARG A 419 0.87 -31.37 -4.20
N LYS A 420 1.73 -30.61 -3.48
CA LYS A 420 3.10 -30.32 -3.92
C LYS A 420 4.01 -31.53 -3.77
N GLY A 421 3.64 -32.55 -3.00
CA GLY A 421 4.40 -33.77 -2.76
C GLY A 421 5.74 -33.54 -2.10
N VAL A 422 5.89 -32.48 -1.28
CA VAL A 422 7.13 -32.16 -0.58
C VAL A 422 7.29 -32.99 0.68
N LEU A 423 8.50 -33.47 0.93
CA LEU A 423 8.89 -34.24 2.11
C LEU A 423 9.96 -33.45 2.89
N ILE A 424 10.01 -33.61 4.21
CA ILE A 424 11.07 -33.06 5.04
C ILE A 424 12.36 -33.81 4.68
N GLY A 425 13.41 -33.07 4.37
CA GLY A 425 14.66 -33.58 3.83
C GLY A 425 14.82 -33.35 2.32
N ASP A 426 13.72 -33.06 1.61
CA ASP A 426 13.78 -32.78 0.17
C ASP A 426 14.71 -31.62 -0.18
N ARG A 427 15.34 -31.71 -1.30
CA ARG A 427 15.75 -30.54 -2.05
C ARG A 427 14.54 -29.96 -2.76
N VAL A 428 14.21 -28.70 -2.50
CA VAL A 428 13.00 -28.03 -3.00
C VAL A 428 13.32 -26.88 -3.91
N PHE A 429 12.45 -26.66 -4.90
CA PHE A 429 12.42 -25.42 -5.66
C PHE A 429 11.74 -24.33 -4.84
N LEU A 430 12.42 -23.22 -4.69
CA LEU A 430 11.98 -22.02 -3.98
C LEU A 430 11.96 -20.85 -4.94
N ARG A 431 10.89 -20.07 -4.90
CA ARG A 431 10.82 -18.75 -5.53
C ARG A 431 10.33 -17.73 -4.51
N LYS A 432 10.51 -16.46 -4.83
CA LYS A 432 9.74 -15.39 -4.20
C LYS A 432 8.55 -15.05 -5.10
N ALA A 433 7.36 -15.27 -4.59
CA ALA A 433 6.14 -14.85 -5.24
C ALA A 433 6.08 -13.31 -5.20
N GLY A 434 6.17 -12.65 -6.39
CA GLY A 434 6.22 -11.19 -6.55
C GLY A 434 7.45 -10.54 -5.94
N ASP A 435 8.56 -11.26 -5.93
CA ASP A 435 9.80 -10.85 -5.26
C ASP A 435 9.62 -10.51 -3.76
N VAL A 436 8.49 -10.87 -3.17
CA VAL A 436 8.12 -10.55 -1.78
C VAL A 436 8.00 -11.80 -0.91
N ILE A 437 7.09 -12.75 -1.25
CA ILE A 437 6.73 -13.86 -0.37
C ILE A 437 7.45 -15.14 -0.80
N PRO A 438 8.33 -15.70 0.04
CA PRO A 438 8.95 -16.98 -0.25
C PRO A 438 7.93 -18.11 -0.32
N GLU A 439 7.96 -18.88 -1.40
CA GLU A 439 7.08 -20.01 -1.66
C GLU A 439 7.88 -21.22 -2.13
N ILE A 440 7.59 -22.38 -1.52
CA ILE A 440 8.08 -23.66 -2.02
C ILE A 440 7.18 -24.10 -3.16
N ILE A 441 7.76 -24.27 -4.36
CA ILE A 441 7.03 -24.70 -5.57
C ILE A 441 6.77 -26.21 -5.52
N GLY A 442 7.82 -26.98 -5.21
CA GLY A 442 7.77 -28.46 -5.16
C GLY A 442 9.16 -29.05 -4.92
N PRO A 443 9.27 -30.37 -4.83
CA PRO A 443 10.54 -31.07 -4.61
C PRO A 443 11.34 -31.23 -5.90
N VAL A 444 12.67 -31.36 -5.78
CA VAL A 444 13.56 -31.89 -6.80
C VAL A 444 13.59 -33.41 -6.63
N VAL A 445 12.63 -34.09 -7.24
CA VAL A 445 12.38 -35.53 -7.00
C VAL A 445 13.62 -36.39 -7.30
N GLU A 446 14.39 -36.02 -8.32
CA GLU A 446 15.62 -36.72 -8.74
C GLU A 446 16.76 -36.63 -7.70
N ALA A 447 16.64 -35.71 -6.75
CA ALA A 447 17.64 -35.52 -5.68
C ALA A 447 17.32 -36.34 -4.42
N ARG A 448 16.20 -37.06 -4.39
CA ARG A 448 15.80 -37.91 -3.26
C ARG A 448 16.71 -39.13 -3.11
N ASP A 449 17.11 -39.41 -1.85
CA ASP A 449 17.95 -40.58 -1.52
C ASP A 449 17.23 -41.61 -0.65
N GLY A 450 15.96 -41.35 -0.30
CA GLY A 450 15.12 -42.21 0.53
C GLY A 450 15.17 -41.93 2.05
N SER A 451 15.92 -40.87 2.44
CA SER A 451 15.94 -40.42 3.84
C SER A 451 14.82 -39.45 4.18
N GLU A 452 14.09 -38.98 3.17
CA GLU A 452 13.03 -37.99 3.30
C GLU A 452 11.83 -38.57 4.07
N ARG A 453 11.17 -37.70 4.85
CA ARG A 453 10.02 -38.08 5.65
C ARG A 453 8.81 -37.22 5.36
N ALA A 454 7.64 -37.83 5.36
CA ALA A 454 6.39 -37.11 5.17
C ALA A 454 6.11 -36.15 6.35
N PHE A 455 5.57 -34.99 6.05
CA PHE A 455 5.00 -34.11 7.05
C PHE A 455 3.66 -34.69 7.52
N VAL A 456 3.47 -34.69 8.82
CA VAL A 456 2.20 -35.05 9.43
C VAL A 456 1.63 -33.84 10.15
N MET A 457 0.45 -33.37 9.70
CA MET A 457 -0.23 -32.26 10.33
C MET A 457 -0.53 -32.60 11.78
N PRO A 458 -0.19 -31.74 12.75
CA PRO A 458 -0.52 -32.00 14.15
C PRO A 458 -2.03 -32.12 14.35
N THR A 459 -2.44 -33.06 15.22
CA THR A 459 -3.85 -33.25 15.60
C THR A 459 -4.26 -32.36 16.77
N THR A 460 -3.29 -31.78 17.45
CA THR A 460 -3.49 -30.85 18.56
C THR A 460 -2.73 -29.54 18.31
N CYS A 461 -3.26 -28.47 18.85
CA CYS A 461 -2.63 -27.16 18.77
C CYS A 461 -1.25 -27.16 19.46
N PRO A 462 -0.16 -26.75 18.79
CA PRO A 462 1.18 -26.76 19.37
C PRO A 462 1.33 -25.81 20.57
N GLU A 463 0.44 -24.81 20.70
CA GLU A 463 0.51 -23.80 21.75
C GLU A 463 -0.38 -24.09 22.97
N CYS A 464 -1.55 -24.70 22.76
CA CYS A 464 -2.51 -24.94 23.87
C CYS A 464 -3.01 -26.38 23.97
N ALA A 465 -2.46 -27.30 23.18
CA ALA A 465 -2.79 -28.71 23.14
C ALA A 465 -4.27 -29.05 22.85
N THR A 466 -5.11 -28.09 22.52
CA THR A 466 -6.51 -28.32 22.13
C THR A 466 -6.57 -29.12 20.83
N PRO A 467 -7.45 -30.11 20.70
CA PRO A 467 -7.65 -30.82 19.43
C PRO A 467 -8.00 -29.88 18.30
N LEU A 468 -7.32 -30.02 17.18
CA LEU A 468 -7.55 -29.23 15.96
C LEU A 468 -8.73 -29.80 15.18
N ALA A 469 -9.51 -28.90 14.54
CA ALA A 469 -10.64 -29.28 13.71
C ALA A 469 -10.82 -28.30 12.54
N PRO A 470 -11.41 -28.71 11.42
CA PRO A 470 -11.87 -27.78 10.40
C PRO A 470 -13.03 -26.93 10.92
N ALA A 471 -13.18 -25.69 10.45
CA ALA A 471 -14.29 -24.81 10.86
C ALA A 471 -15.65 -25.32 10.37
N LYS A 472 -15.68 -25.95 9.19
CA LYS A 472 -16.84 -26.60 8.58
C LYS A 472 -16.38 -27.93 7.94
N GLU A 473 -17.29 -28.88 7.80
CA GLU A 473 -17.01 -30.11 7.06
C GLU A 473 -16.60 -29.76 5.60
N GLY A 474 -15.45 -30.28 5.17
CA GLY A 474 -14.87 -29.99 3.87
C GLY A 474 -13.97 -28.74 3.81
N ASP A 475 -13.78 -28.01 4.92
CA ASP A 475 -12.81 -26.89 4.96
C ASP A 475 -11.37 -27.44 4.89
N ALA A 476 -10.59 -26.94 3.92
CA ALA A 476 -9.17 -27.29 3.80
C ALA A 476 -8.31 -26.73 4.95
N ASP A 477 -8.82 -25.74 5.68
CA ASP A 477 -8.11 -25.09 6.77
C ASP A 477 -8.40 -25.79 8.11
N ILE A 478 -7.36 -26.28 8.73
CA ILE A 478 -7.43 -26.82 10.11
C ILE A 478 -7.22 -25.68 11.11
N ARG A 479 -8.02 -25.66 12.18
CA ARG A 479 -8.03 -24.57 13.15
C ARG A 479 -7.97 -25.08 14.59
N CYS A 480 -7.40 -24.24 15.44
CA CYS A 480 -7.52 -24.38 16.90
C CYS A 480 -8.85 -23.74 17.35
N PRO A 481 -9.82 -24.54 17.86
CA PRO A 481 -11.12 -24.01 18.30
C PRO A 481 -11.07 -23.28 19.64
N ASN A 482 -9.95 -23.31 20.35
CA ASN A 482 -9.76 -22.57 21.61
C ASN A 482 -9.50 -21.07 21.31
N THR A 483 -10.54 -20.37 20.87
CA THR A 483 -10.43 -18.96 20.49
C THR A 483 -10.17 -18.04 21.68
N ARG A 484 -10.59 -18.41 22.89
CA ARG A 484 -10.52 -17.56 24.07
C ARG A 484 -9.12 -17.57 24.71
N THR A 485 -8.56 -18.74 24.96
CA THR A 485 -7.38 -18.89 25.83
C THR A 485 -6.13 -19.43 25.14
N CYS A 486 -6.18 -19.69 23.83
CA CYS A 486 -5.00 -20.12 23.09
C CYS A 486 -3.96 -18.98 23.06
N PRO A 487 -2.74 -19.17 23.63
CA PRO A 487 -1.74 -18.10 23.72
C PRO A 487 -1.33 -17.55 22.35
N ALA A 488 -1.22 -18.42 21.34
CA ALA A 488 -0.90 -17.96 19.99
C ALA A 488 -1.98 -17.05 19.42
N GLN A 489 -3.26 -17.44 19.50
CA GLN A 489 -4.36 -16.64 18.98
C GLN A 489 -4.46 -15.30 19.72
N LEU A 490 -4.30 -15.32 21.04
CA LEU A 490 -4.37 -14.10 21.85
C LEU A 490 -3.21 -13.15 21.53
N ARG A 491 -1.99 -13.66 21.41
CA ARG A 491 -0.81 -12.90 20.98
C ARG A 491 -1.04 -12.21 19.64
N GLU A 492 -1.55 -12.95 18.67
CA GLU A 492 -1.82 -12.43 17.33
C GLU A 492 -2.98 -11.41 17.32
N ARG A 493 -4.00 -11.57 18.17
CA ARG A 493 -5.07 -10.59 18.34
C ARG A 493 -4.58 -9.31 19.00
N LEU A 494 -3.76 -9.39 20.06
CA LEU A 494 -3.12 -8.23 20.68
C LEU A 494 -2.23 -7.47 19.69
N PHE A 495 -1.45 -8.18 18.88
CA PHE A 495 -0.65 -7.56 17.83
C PHE A 495 -1.51 -6.87 16.76
N HIS A 496 -2.60 -7.51 16.34
CA HIS A 496 -3.53 -6.96 15.36
C HIS A 496 -4.24 -5.68 15.85
N LEU A 497 -4.75 -5.70 17.08
CA LEU A 497 -5.45 -4.54 17.64
C LEU A 497 -4.52 -3.33 17.81
N ALA A 498 -3.21 -3.56 18.02
CA ALA A 498 -2.20 -2.51 18.06
C ALA A 498 -1.83 -1.95 16.68
N GLY A 499 -2.23 -2.64 15.62
CA GLY A 499 -1.88 -2.28 14.24
C GLY A 499 -2.50 -0.96 13.78
N ARG A 500 -1.88 -0.33 12.76
CA ARG A 500 -2.29 0.97 12.18
C ARG A 500 -3.75 1.00 11.69
N GLY A 501 -4.27 -0.12 11.25
CA GLY A 501 -5.68 -0.25 10.80
C GLY A 501 -6.69 -0.37 11.94
N ALA A 502 -6.25 -0.58 13.19
CA ALA A 502 -7.07 -0.69 14.37
C ALA A 502 -6.78 0.46 15.35
N PHE A 503 -6.36 0.20 16.58
CA PHE A 503 -6.10 1.26 17.57
C PHE A 503 -4.82 2.07 17.31
N ASP A 504 -3.86 1.55 16.52
CA ASP A 504 -2.58 2.22 16.20
C ASP A 504 -1.78 2.56 17.48
N ILE A 505 -1.45 1.52 18.25
CA ILE A 505 -0.77 1.64 19.55
C ILE A 505 0.73 1.41 19.36
N GLU A 506 1.51 2.48 19.30
CA GLU A 506 2.96 2.37 19.33
C GLU A 506 3.43 1.82 20.67
N GLY A 507 4.49 0.99 20.64
CA GLY A 507 5.01 0.32 21.84
C GLY A 507 4.37 -1.05 22.11
N LEU A 508 3.23 -1.39 21.50
CA LEU A 508 2.61 -2.71 21.56
C LEU A 508 2.96 -3.56 20.33
N GLY A 509 4.26 -3.77 20.10
CA GLY A 509 4.74 -4.70 19.09
C GLY A 509 4.64 -6.16 19.53
N TYR A 510 5.00 -7.11 18.64
CA TYR A 510 4.90 -8.55 18.92
C TYR A 510 5.59 -8.98 20.22
N LYS A 511 6.81 -8.47 20.49
CA LYS A 511 7.55 -8.79 21.73
C LYS A 511 6.86 -8.24 22.99
N ALA A 512 6.23 -7.07 22.91
CA ALA A 512 5.49 -6.50 24.01
C ALA A 512 4.21 -7.29 24.29
N ALA A 513 3.48 -7.74 23.25
CA ALA A 513 2.33 -8.61 23.39
C ALA A 513 2.69 -9.94 24.08
N VAL A 514 3.80 -10.58 23.66
CA VAL A 514 4.33 -11.78 24.30
C VAL A 514 4.63 -11.52 25.79
N ALA A 515 5.34 -10.43 26.09
CA ALA A 515 5.71 -10.11 27.48
C ALA A 515 4.50 -9.84 28.37
N LEU A 516 3.46 -9.14 27.87
CA LEU A 516 2.22 -8.91 28.61
C LEU A 516 1.52 -10.23 29.00
N LEU A 517 1.50 -11.18 28.08
CA LEU A 517 0.91 -12.51 28.30
C LEU A 517 1.75 -13.35 29.25
N GLU A 518 3.08 -13.40 29.06
CA GLU A 518 3.99 -14.18 29.90
C GLU A 518 4.07 -13.65 31.34
N CYS A 519 3.98 -12.33 31.52
CA CYS A 519 3.92 -11.72 32.85
C CYS A 519 2.52 -11.80 33.50
N GLY A 520 1.50 -12.32 32.78
CA GLY A 520 0.13 -12.44 33.28
C GLY A 520 -0.58 -11.08 33.46
N LEU A 521 -0.09 -10.02 32.81
CA LEU A 521 -0.68 -8.67 32.87
C LEU A 521 -1.93 -8.55 32.00
N VAL A 522 -2.02 -9.37 30.98
CA VAL A 522 -3.17 -9.47 30.07
C VAL A 522 -3.56 -10.93 29.95
N THR A 523 -4.83 -11.24 30.18
CA THR A 523 -5.41 -12.58 30.04
C THR A 523 -6.31 -12.71 28.81
N ASP A 524 -6.89 -11.59 28.38
CA ASP A 524 -7.54 -11.39 27.09
C ASP A 524 -7.48 -9.91 26.69
N GLU A 525 -7.98 -9.56 25.51
CA GLU A 525 -7.93 -8.20 24.96
C GLU A 525 -8.63 -7.16 25.84
N GLY A 526 -9.57 -7.59 26.67
CA GLY A 526 -10.32 -6.72 27.56
C GLY A 526 -9.45 -6.05 28.62
N ASP A 527 -8.36 -6.70 29.04
CA ASP A 527 -7.46 -6.19 30.10
C ASP A 527 -6.54 -5.08 29.60
N LEU A 528 -6.44 -4.87 28.27
CA LEU A 528 -5.43 -3.99 27.68
C LEU A 528 -5.51 -2.54 28.17
N PHE A 529 -6.71 -1.99 28.26
CA PHE A 529 -6.91 -0.61 28.67
C PHE A 529 -6.93 -0.39 30.19
N ASP A 530 -6.83 -1.47 30.98
CA ASP A 530 -6.67 -1.43 32.43
C ASP A 530 -5.19 -1.38 32.86
N LEU A 531 -4.25 -1.52 31.90
CA LEU A 531 -2.81 -1.44 32.16
C LEU A 531 -2.41 -0.07 32.68
N ASP A 532 -1.67 -0.06 33.78
CA ASP A 532 -1.08 1.14 34.38
C ASP A 532 0.44 0.97 34.62
N GLY A 533 1.07 2.03 35.14
CA GLY A 533 2.50 2.03 35.41
C GLY A 533 2.92 1.00 36.46
N ASP A 534 2.09 0.76 37.48
CA ASP A 534 2.39 -0.16 38.56
C ASP A 534 2.33 -1.63 38.07
N ALA A 535 1.34 -1.95 37.23
CA ALA A 535 1.25 -3.24 36.58
C ALA A 535 2.45 -3.49 35.66
N LEU A 536 2.80 -2.55 34.79
CA LEU A 536 3.95 -2.69 33.88
C LEU A 536 5.29 -2.78 34.64
N ALA A 537 5.41 -2.18 35.82
CA ALA A 537 6.62 -2.25 36.64
C ALA A 537 6.89 -3.68 37.17
N THR A 538 5.90 -4.56 37.17
CA THR A 538 6.06 -5.96 37.60
C THR A 538 6.69 -6.85 36.50
N CYS A 539 6.70 -6.39 35.26
CA CYS A 539 7.21 -7.16 34.12
C CYS A 539 8.60 -6.67 33.69
N PRO A 540 9.62 -7.55 33.66
CA PRO A 540 11.00 -7.17 33.33
C PRO A 540 11.14 -6.53 31.94
N PHE A 541 10.30 -6.88 30.99
CA PHE A 541 10.33 -6.33 29.63
C PHE A 541 10.05 -4.81 29.62
N PHE A 542 9.20 -4.35 30.53
CA PHE A 542 8.79 -2.95 30.62
C PHE A 542 9.59 -2.14 31.64
N THR A 543 10.61 -2.73 32.24
CA THR A 543 11.47 -2.08 33.24
C THR A 543 12.92 -1.97 32.74
N ARG A 544 13.67 -1.06 33.34
CA ARG A 544 15.12 -0.94 33.21
C ARG A 544 15.75 -0.93 34.60
N SER A 545 16.88 -1.59 34.76
CA SER A 545 17.65 -1.53 36.00
C SER A 545 18.33 -0.16 36.13
N THR A 546 18.16 0.48 37.28
CA THR A 546 18.86 1.73 37.63
C THR A 546 19.53 1.57 39.01
N SER A 547 20.40 2.52 39.35
CA SER A 547 21.02 2.55 40.67
C SER A 547 20.03 2.73 41.84
N GLN A 548 18.79 3.13 41.52
CA GLN A 548 17.70 3.33 42.50
C GLN A 548 16.67 2.18 42.46
N GLY A 549 16.94 1.10 41.71
CA GLY A 549 16.05 -0.01 41.53
C GLY A 549 15.40 -0.05 40.12
N PRO A 550 14.49 -0.99 39.85
CA PRO A 550 13.76 -1.08 38.59
C PRO A 550 12.89 0.15 38.37
N GLN A 551 12.98 0.74 37.18
CA GLN A 551 12.12 1.84 36.73
C GLN A 551 11.48 1.49 35.40
N LEU A 552 10.32 2.08 35.12
CA LEU A 552 9.67 1.91 33.83
C LEU A 552 10.58 2.30 32.67
N SER A 553 10.62 1.47 31.67
CA SER A 553 11.34 1.75 30.42
C SER A 553 10.64 2.86 29.62
N ALA A 554 11.36 3.47 28.69
CA ALA A 554 10.77 4.46 27.80
C ALA A 554 9.62 3.85 26.97
N ASN A 555 9.75 2.56 26.59
CA ASN A 555 8.70 1.85 25.85
C ASN A 555 7.43 1.64 26.68
N ALA A 556 7.56 1.41 28.00
CA ALA A 556 6.40 1.32 28.89
C ALA A 556 5.67 2.65 28.99
N GLY A 557 6.42 3.76 29.11
CA GLY A 557 5.83 5.11 29.11
C GLY A 557 5.10 5.43 27.81
N LEU A 558 5.71 5.11 26.67
CA LEU A 558 5.09 5.25 25.36
C LEU A 558 3.81 4.41 25.25
N LEU A 559 3.84 3.15 25.67
CA LEU A 559 2.67 2.28 25.64
C LEU A 559 1.49 2.88 26.41
N LEU A 560 1.70 3.39 27.64
CA LEU A 560 0.65 4.00 28.43
C LEU A 560 0.08 5.28 27.78
N GLU A 561 0.93 6.10 27.18
CA GLU A 561 0.52 7.29 26.44
C GLU A 561 -0.32 6.92 25.22
N GLN A 562 0.09 5.89 24.48
CA GLN A 562 -0.61 5.41 23.30
C GLN A 562 -1.94 4.74 23.66
N LEU A 563 -2.02 3.98 24.75
CA LEU A 563 -3.28 3.42 25.26
C LEU A 563 -4.28 4.53 25.62
N ALA A 564 -3.80 5.62 26.24
CA ALA A 564 -4.66 6.77 26.53
C ALA A 564 -5.21 7.42 25.25
N SER A 565 -4.37 7.60 24.21
CA SER A 565 -4.79 8.13 22.93
C SER A 565 -5.72 7.18 22.16
N ALA A 566 -5.49 5.87 22.29
CA ALA A 566 -6.29 4.85 21.62
C ALA A 566 -7.76 4.81 22.08
N ARG A 567 -8.05 5.25 23.30
CA ARG A 567 -9.43 5.34 23.82
C ARG A 567 -10.31 6.30 23.03
N GLU A 568 -9.72 7.32 22.41
CA GLU A 568 -10.42 8.35 21.62
C GLU A 568 -10.58 7.99 20.13
N ARG A 569 -10.13 6.80 19.73
CA ARG A 569 -10.24 6.37 18.33
C ARG A 569 -11.70 6.20 17.90
N PRO A 570 -12.04 6.50 16.62
CA PRO A 570 -13.40 6.38 16.11
C PRO A 570 -13.90 4.93 16.12
N LEU A 571 -15.23 4.76 16.16
CA LEU A 571 -15.93 3.47 16.29
C LEU A 571 -15.46 2.42 15.27
N TRP A 572 -15.19 2.82 14.02
CA TRP A 572 -14.73 1.87 13.01
C TRP A 572 -13.41 1.19 13.38
N ARG A 573 -12.50 1.90 14.06
CA ARG A 573 -11.23 1.34 14.52
C ARG A 573 -11.43 0.33 15.66
N VAL A 574 -12.40 0.59 16.53
CA VAL A 574 -12.83 -0.36 17.56
C VAL A 574 -13.34 -1.65 16.92
N LEU A 575 -14.19 -1.55 15.87
CA LEU A 575 -14.70 -2.71 15.15
C LEU A 575 -13.58 -3.54 14.50
N VAL A 576 -12.59 -2.90 13.90
CA VAL A 576 -11.41 -3.60 13.35
C VAL A 576 -10.60 -4.28 14.46
N ALA A 577 -10.40 -3.60 15.60
CA ALA A 577 -9.66 -4.12 16.73
C ALA A 577 -10.29 -5.39 17.34
N LEU A 578 -11.61 -5.51 17.30
CA LEU A 578 -12.34 -6.70 17.77
C LEU A 578 -12.04 -7.97 16.97
N SER A 579 -11.29 -7.86 15.86
CA SER A 579 -10.89 -9.01 15.02
C SER A 579 -12.06 -9.86 14.52
N ILE A 580 -13.22 -9.26 14.31
CA ILE A 580 -14.41 -9.94 13.77
C ILE A 580 -14.10 -10.43 12.36
N ARG A 581 -14.42 -11.70 12.10
CA ARG A 581 -14.14 -12.30 10.79
C ARG A 581 -14.86 -11.53 9.67
N HIS A 582 -14.19 -11.33 8.55
CA HIS A 582 -14.69 -10.58 7.39
C HIS A 582 -14.87 -9.07 7.60
N ILE A 583 -14.67 -8.52 8.81
CA ILE A 583 -14.75 -7.09 9.07
C ILE A 583 -13.33 -6.50 9.01
N GLY A 584 -13.02 -5.90 7.88
CA GLY A 584 -11.84 -5.06 7.67
C GLY A 584 -12.19 -3.57 7.76
N PRO A 585 -11.21 -2.67 7.56
CA PRO A 585 -11.43 -1.22 7.68
C PRO A 585 -12.61 -0.70 6.85
N THR A 586 -12.76 -1.14 5.60
CA THR A 586 -13.84 -0.70 4.71
C THR A 586 -15.23 -1.06 5.25
N ALA A 587 -15.44 -2.32 5.65
CA ALA A 587 -16.71 -2.75 6.21
C ALA A 587 -16.98 -2.09 7.58
N ALA A 588 -15.94 -1.93 8.41
CA ALA A 588 -16.05 -1.25 9.70
C ALA A 588 -16.43 0.22 9.55
N GLN A 589 -15.85 0.93 8.57
CA GLN A 589 -16.19 2.33 8.26
C GLN A 589 -17.63 2.45 7.75
N ALA A 590 -18.07 1.55 6.87
CA ALA A 590 -19.44 1.54 6.39
C ALA A 590 -20.44 1.31 7.53
N LEU A 591 -20.18 0.32 8.40
CA LEU A 591 -21.00 0.05 9.58
C LEU A 591 -21.04 1.22 10.56
N ALA A 592 -19.89 1.84 10.87
CA ALA A 592 -19.83 2.98 11.79
C ALA A 592 -20.49 4.25 11.24
N ARG A 593 -20.47 4.43 9.90
CA ARG A 593 -21.16 5.54 9.23
C ARG A 593 -22.67 5.43 9.32
N ASP A 594 -23.21 4.22 9.17
CA ASP A 594 -24.66 4.00 9.09
C ASP A 594 -25.27 3.66 10.48
N LEU A 595 -24.45 3.08 11.38
CA LEU A 595 -24.83 2.67 12.74
C LEU A 595 -23.78 3.23 13.71
N HIS A 596 -24.06 4.38 14.25
CA HIS A 596 -23.09 5.25 14.95
C HIS A 596 -22.64 4.74 16.32
N THR A 597 -23.24 3.68 16.86
CA THR A 597 -22.92 3.13 18.18
C THR A 597 -22.81 1.60 18.16
N ILE A 598 -22.00 1.05 19.07
CA ILE A 598 -21.93 -0.42 19.28
C ILE A 598 -23.33 -0.97 19.64
N GLU A 599 -24.12 -0.22 20.38
CA GLU A 599 -25.47 -0.61 20.78
C GLU A 599 -26.42 -0.72 19.59
N GLU A 600 -26.31 0.16 18.63
CA GLU A 600 -27.08 0.10 17.38
C GLU A 600 -26.67 -1.10 16.54
N LEU A 601 -25.36 -1.32 16.39
CA LEU A 601 -24.82 -2.49 15.71
C LEU A 601 -25.30 -3.81 16.31
N VAL A 602 -25.29 -3.93 17.63
CA VAL A 602 -25.72 -5.15 18.33
C VAL A 602 -27.24 -5.37 18.22
N ARG A 603 -28.04 -4.28 18.17
CA ARG A 603 -29.51 -4.37 18.03
C ARG A 603 -29.96 -4.55 16.59
N ALA A 604 -29.14 -4.18 15.63
CA ALA A 604 -29.46 -4.30 14.21
C ALA A 604 -29.69 -5.76 13.83
N GLY A 605 -30.79 -6.03 13.16
CA GLY A 605 -31.06 -7.35 12.59
C GLY A 605 -30.24 -7.61 11.34
N HIS A 606 -30.18 -8.88 10.94
CA HIS A 606 -29.42 -9.32 9.76
C HIS A 606 -29.73 -8.50 8.50
N GLU A 607 -31.00 -8.23 8.21
CA GLU A 607 -31.42 -7.45 7.03
C GLU A 607 -30.90 -6.01 7.07
N THR A 608 -30.91 -5.37 8.24
CA THR A 608 -30.39 -4.01 8.43
C THR A 608 -28.88 -3.97 8.21
N LEU A 609 -28.13 -4.92 8.77
CA LEU A 609 -26.70 -5.00 8.62
C LEU A 609 -26.30 -5.32 7.17
N ALA A 610 -26.99 -6.26 6.53
CA ALA A 610 -26.71 -6.66 5.15
C ALA A 610 -27.11 -5.57 4.10
N ALA A 611 -27.95 -4.61 4.48
CA ALA A 611 -28.33 -3.48 3.63
C ALA A 611 -27.30 -2.33 3.63
N VAL A 612 -26.35 -2.33 4.57
CA VAL A 612 -25.26 -1.35 4.59
C VAL A 612 -24.36 -1.55 3.37
N GLU A 613 -24.11 -0.47 2.63
CA GLU A 613 -23.28 -0.51 1.42
C GLU A 613 -21.86 -1.06 1.74
N GLY A 614 -21.44 -2.11 1.04
CA GLY A 614 -20.18 -2.82 1.30
C GLY A 614 -20.22 -3.86 2.41
N VAL A 615 -21.42 -4.10 3.01
CA VAL A 615 -21.64 -5.15 4.01
C VAL A 615 -22.63 -6.16 3.43
N GLY A 616 -22.14 -7.34 3.08
CA GLY A 616 -23.00 -8.42 2.57
C GLY A 616 -23.52 -9.34 3.69
N PRO A 617 -24.37 -10.34 3.35
CA PRO A 617 -24.92 -11.29 4.31
C PRO A 617 -23.87 -12.01 5.17
N ILE A 618 -22.74 -12.38 4.58
CA ILE A 618 -21.63 -13.07 5.28
C ILE A 618 -21.03 -12.20 6.38
N ILE A 619 -20.90 -10.90 6.15
CA ILE A 619 -20.37 -9.96 7.14
C ILE A 619 -21.40 -9.74 8.25
N ALA A 620 -22.67 -9.61 7.89
CA ALA A 620 -23.79 -9.48 8.84
C ALA A 620 -23.85 -10.70 9.77
N ASP A 621 -23.80 -11.92 9.22
CA ASP A 621 -23.77 -13.16 9.99
C ASP A 621 -22.56 -13.18 10.95
N SER A 622 -21.37 -12.84 10.46
CA SER A 622 -20.15 -12.83 11.26
C SER A 622 -20.21 -11.85 12.43
N LEU A 623 -20.86 -10.69 12.25
CA LEU A 623 -21.08 -9.71 13.31
C LEU A 623 -22.03 -10.26 14.37
N ILE A 624 -23.18 -10.81 13.95
CA ILE A 624 -24.22 -11.36 14.85
C ILE A 624 -23.63 -12.55 15.63
N GLU A 625 -22.97 -13.50 14.97
CA GLU A 625 -22.32 -14.64 15.61
C GLU A 625 -21.27 -14.19 16.64
N TRP A 626 -20.48 -13.19 16.32
CA TRP A 626 -19.45 -12.68 17.22
C TRP A 626 -20.04 -12.07 18.48
N PHE A 627 -21.08 -11.23 18.38
CA PHE A 627 -21.76 -10.63 19.52
C PHE A 627 -22.66 -11.62 20.26
N ALA A 628 -22.99 -12.78 19.71
CA ALA A 628 -23.71 -13.84 20.43
C ALA A 628 -22.86 -14.50 21.52
N VAL A 629 -21.55 -14.38 21.48
CA VAL A 629 -20.61 -14.99 22.44
C VAL A 629 -20.41 -14.09 23.66
N ASP A 630 -20.67 -14.63 24.87
CA ASP A 630 -20.65 -13.85 26.11
C ASP A 630 -19.30 -13.19 26.41
N TRP A 631 -18.19 -13.90 26.25
CA TRP A 631 -16.89 -13.34 26.55
C TRP A 631 -16.45 -12.26 25.56
N HIS A 632 -16.94 -12.27 24.33
CA HIS A 632 -16.72 -11.19 23.36
C HIS A 632 -17.42 -9.90 23.83
N ARG A 633 -18.68 -9.99 24.28
CA ARG A 633 -19.39 -8.86 24.87
C ARG A 633 -18.68 -8.32 26.10
N ALA A 634 -18.16 -9.22 26.95
CA ALA A 634 -17.40 -8.83 28.13
C ALA A 634 -16.12 -8.05 27.80
N ILE A 635 -15.45 -8.30 26.67
CA ILE A 635 -14.33 -7.46 26.19
C ILE A 635 -14.82 -6.04 25.88
N VAL A 636 -15.89 -5.92 25.11
CA VAL A 636 -16.49 -4.61 24.75
C VAL A 636 -16.92 -3.84 26.01
N ASP A 637 -17.53 -4.52 26.97
CA ASP A 637 -17.97 -3.90 28.23
C ASP A 637 -16.79 -3.40 29.07
N ARG A 638 -15.69 -4.15 29.13
CA ARG A 638 -14.46 -3.72 29.81
C ARG A 638 -13.81 -2.53 29.10
N TRP A 639 -13.69 -2.56 27.78
CA TRP A 639 -13.18 -1.42 27.01
C TRP A 639 -14.03 -0.18 27.24
N ARG A 640 -15.36 -0.31 27.27
CA ARG A 640 -16.28 0.80 27.58
C ARG A 640 -16.04 1.32 29.01
N ALA A 641 -15.93 0.44 29.98
CA ALA A 641 -15.66 0.83 31.37
C ALA A 641 -14.31 1.52 31.54
N ALA A 642 -13.31 1.12 30.74
CA ALA A 642 -11.99 1.75 30.69
C ALA A 642 -11.97 3.07 29.89
N GLY A 643 -13.11 3.51 29.32
CA GLY A 643 -13.26 4.80 28.65
C GLY A 643 -12.95 4.77 27.15
N VAL A 644 -12.94 3.59 26.50
CA VAL A 644 -12.83 3.49 25.04
C VAL A 644 -14.12 4.02 24.40
N ARG A 645 -14.00 4.85 23.40
CA ARG A 645 -15.09 5.46 22.65
C ARG A 645 -15.89 4.40 21.87
N MET A 646 -17.15 4.19 22.24
CA MET A 646 -18.05 3.18 21.65
C MET A 646 -19.13 3.79 20.73
N ALA A 647 -19.02 5.08 20.46
CA ALA A 647 -19.95 5.80 19.62
C ALA A 647 -19.25 6.93 18.87
N ASP A 648 -19.62 7.13 17.63
CA ASP A 648 -19.28 8.32 16.88
C ASP A 648 -20.38 9.36 17.03
N GLU A 649 -20.05 10.65 16.94
CA GLU A 649 -21.02 11.71 17.02
C GLU A 649 -21.99 11.64 15.84
N THR A 650 -23.28 11.55 16.12
CA THR A 650 -24.30 11.66 15.07
C THR A 650 -24.46 13.12 14.66
N PRO A 651 -24.79 13.42 13.41
CA PRO A 651 -25.10 14.78 12.98
C PRO A 651 -26.23 15.45 13.82
N GLU A 652 -27.06 14.66 14.48
CA GLU A 652 -28.14 15.13 15.35
C GLU A 652 -27.68 15.50 16.78
N SER A 653 -26.58 14.96 17.27
CA SER A 653 -26.04 15.25 18.61
C SER A 653 -25.11 16.46 18.67
N ALA A 654 -24.50 16.84 17.55
CA ALA A 654 -23.79 18.10 17.37
C ALA A 654 -24.81 19.18 17.02
N GLY A 655 -25.34 19.85 18.01
CA GLY A 655 -26.42 20.81 17.96
C GLY A 655 -26.61 21.58 16.65
N SER A 656 -27.80 21.42 16.04
CA SER A 656 -28.29 22.09 14.83
C SER A 656 -27.62 21.64 13.52
N ALA A 657 -28.32 20.82 12.74
CA ALA A 657 -27.95 20.47 11.35
C ALA A 657 -28.10 21.71 10.42
N VAL A 658 -27.31 22.76 10.71
CA VAL A 658 -27.38 24.07 10.01
C VAL A 658 -27.07 23.95 8.52
N LEU A 659 -26.39 22.86 8.10
CA LEU A 659 -26.02 22.56 6.72
C LEU A 659 -26.81 21.39 6.13
N ALA A 660 -27.96 20.99 6.71
CA ALA A 660 -28.75 19.90 6.18
C ALA A 660 -29.12 20.16 4.71
N GLY A 661 -28.76 19.22 3.82
CA GLY A 661 -29.01 19.31 2.38
C GLY A 661 -28.03 20.18 1.60
N VAL A 662 -27.05 20.83 2.24
CA VAL A 662 -26.03 21.67 1.61
C VAL A 662 -24.82 20.82 1.22
N THR A 663 -24.36 20.98 -0.02
CA THR A 663 -23.15 20.33 -0.54
C THR A 663 -22.02 21.34 -0.64
N VAL A 664 -20.93 21.11 0.08
CA VAL A 664 -19.77 22.02 0.13
C VAL A 664 -18.52 21.32 -0.45
N VAL A 665 -17.79 22.03 -1.27
CA VAL A 665 -16.46 21.60 -1.74
C VAL A 665 -15.40 22.45 -1.05
N VAL A 666 -14.37 21.82 -0.49
CA VAL A 666 -13.23 22.51 0.12
C VAL A 666 -12.01 22.37 -0.80
N THR A 667 -11.29 23.48 -1.06
CA THR A 667 -10.10 23.51 -1.90
C THR A 667 -9.07 24.50 -1.38
N GLY A 668 -7.80 24.28 -1.71
CA GLY A 668 -6.70 25.11 -1.22
C GLY A 668 -6.32 24.79 0.23
N THR A 669 -5.32 25.53 0.73
CA THR A 669 -4.84 25.38 2.12
C THR A 669 -5.58 26.36 3.02
N LEU A 670 -6.29 25.87 3.99
CA LEU A 670 -6.93 26.67 5.03
C LEU A 670 -5.90 26.95 6.14
N VAL A 671 -6.00 28.11 6.77
CA VAL A 671 -5.07 28.55 7.83
C VAL A 671 -5.52 28.03 9.19
N ALA A 672 -6.82 28.03 9.46
CA ALA A 672 -7.42 27.71 10.76
C ALA A 672 -7.60 26.20 10.99
N MET A 673 -7.72 25.40 9.93
CA MET A 673 -8.00 23.97 10.02
C MET A 673 -7.48 23.21 8.78
N THR A 674 -7.26 21.90 8.93
CA THR A 674 -6.94 21.03 7.80
C THR A 674 -8.17 20.84 6.91
N ARG A 675 -7.98 20.30 5.72
CA ARG A 675 -9.09 19.99 4.81
C ARG A 675 -9.99 18.91 5.37
N GLU A 676 -9.40 17.93 6.06
CA GLU A 676 -10.11 16.85 6.75
C GLU A 676 -10.96 17.42 7.88
N GLU A 677 -10.40 18.29 8.72
CA GLU A 677 -11.14 18.97 9.79
C GLU A 677 -12.28 19.83 9.22
N ALA A 678 -12.05 20.49 8.08
CA ALA A 678 -13.11 21.25 7.39
C ALA A 678 -14.23 20.33 6.86
N GLN A 679 -13.87 19.17 6.30
CA GLN A 679 -14.85 18.18 5.83
C GLN A 679 -15.61 17.57 7.00
N GLU A 680 -14.93 17.27 8.09
CA GLU A 680 -15.55 16.76 9.31
C GLU A 680 -16.48 17.80 9.96
N ALA A 681 -16.08 19.08 9.98
CA ALA A 681 -16.91 20.16 10.45
C ALA A 681 -18.19 20.35 9.60
N ILE A 682 -18.09 20.22 8.26
CA ILE A 682 -19.25 20.23 7.35
C ILE A 682 -20.17 19.05 7.65
N ALA A 683 -19.62 17.85 7.79
CA ALA A 683 -20.37 16.64 8.08
C ALA A 683 -21.06 16.73 9.46
N SER A 684 -20.35 17.21 10.48
CA SER A 684 -20.88 17.44 11.83
C SER A 684 -22.00 18.49 11.85
N ALA A 685 -21.96 19.46 10.93
CA ALA A 685 -23.04 20.44 10.73
C ALA A 685 -24.20 19.90 9.85
N GLY A 686 -24.19 18.63 9.46
CA GLY A 686 -25.22 17.97 8.66
C GLY A 686 -25.11 18.21 7.15
N GLY A 687 -24.01 18.80 6.66
CA GLY A 687 -23.73 19.05 5.25
C GLY A 687 -23.09 17.85 4.54
N LYS A 688 -23.06 17.91 3.21
CA LYS A 688 -22.38 16.93 2.36
C LYS A 688 -21.08 17.52 1.82
N THR A 689 -19.99 16.77 1.85
CA THR A 689 -18.74 17.15 1.19
C THR A 689 -18.64 16.46 -0.15
N ALA A 690 -18.08 17.16 -1.16
CA ALA A 690 -17.83 16.59 -2.47
C ALA A 690 -16.38 16.87 -2.93
N GLY A 691 -15.77 15.89 -3.58
CA GLY A 691 -14.41 16.00 -4.10
C GLY A 691 -14.28 16.87 -5.36
N SER A 692 -15.38 17.12 -6.08
CA SER A 692 -15.40 17.89 -7.33
C SER A 692 -16.58 18.85 -7.37
N ILE A 693 -16.38 19.98 -8.11
CA ILE A 693 -17.43 20.98 -8.30
C ILE A 693 -18.37 20.59 -9.44
N SER A 694 -19.65 20.66 -9.18
CA SER A 694 -20.73 20.40 -10.12
C SER A 694 -21.89 21.37 -9.89
N LYS A 695 -22.90 21.35 -10.75
CA LYS A 695 -24.16 22.14 -10.56
C LYS A 695 -24.94 21.80 -9.29
N LYS A 696 -24.55 20.72 -8.59
CA LYS A 696 -25.12 20.30 -7.29
C LYS A 696 -24.31 20.79 -6.09
N THR A 697 -23.23 21.55 -6.33
CA THR A 697 -22.38 22.14 -5.28
C THR A 697 -22.99 23.48 -4.89
N ASP A 698 -23.28 23.66 -3.61
CA ASP A 698 -23.89 24.89 -3.10
C ASP A 698 -22.82 25.94 -2.75
N TYR A 699 -21.68 25.52 -2.23
CA TYR A 699 -20.57 26.40 -1.85
C TYR A 699 -19.21 25.79 -2.18
N LEU A 700 -18.26 26.65 -2.57
CA LEU A 700 -16.84 26.32 -2.58
C LEU A 700 -16.14 27.08 -1.46
N VAL A 701 -15.50 26.39 -0.55
CA VAL A 701 -14.57 26.98 0.41
C VAL A 701 -13.17 26.99 -0.20
N ALA A 702 -12.61 28.18 -0.40
CA ALA A 702 -11.34 28.38 -1.06
C ALA A 702 -10.30 28.98 -0.10
N GLY A 703 -9.32 28.15 0.31
CA GLY A 703 -8.12 28.58 1.01
C GLY A 703 -7.04 29.10 0.05
N ALA A 704 -5.83 29.30 0.56
CA ALA A 704 -4.69 29.70 -0.25
C ALA A 704 -4.40 28.62 -1.31
N HIS A 705 -4.06 29.06 -2.53
CA HIS A 705 -3.79 28.17 -3.68
C HIS A 705 -4.97 27.28 -4.11
N ALA A 706 -6.17 27.81 -4.16
CA ALA A 706 -7.41 27.09 -4.47
C ALA A 706 -7.47 26.39 -5.86
N GLY A 707 -6.51 26.63 -6.76
CA GLY A 707 -6.31 25.92 -8.03
C GLY A 707 -7.48 25.98 -9.01
N SER A 708 -7.58 24.96 -9.88
CA SER A 708 -8.58 24.89 -10.97
C SER A 708 -10.03 24.81 -10.49
N LYS A 709 -10.28 24.42 -9.24
CA LYS A 709 -11.64 24.37 -8.67
C LYS A 709 -12.24 25.76 -8.51
N LEU A 710 -11.42 26.78 -8.22
CA LEU A 710 -11.91 28.16 -8.11
C LEU A 710 -12.48 28.63 -9.44
N ALA A 711 -11.71 28.50 -10.53
CA ALA A 711 -12.15 28.87 -11.88
C ALA A 711 -13.40 28.07 -12.31
N LYS A 712 -13.50 26.79 -11.91
CA LYS A 712 -14.66 25.95 -12.22
C LYS A 712 -15.90 26.37 -11.42
N ALA A 713 -15.73 26.79 -10.16
CA ALA A 713 -16.85 27.33 -9.37
C ALA A 713 -17.40 28.61 -9.97
N GLU A 714 -16.51 29.53 -10.35
CA GLU A 714 -16.87 30.78 -11.03
C GLU A 714 -17.60 30.50 -12.35
N SER A 715 -17.13 29.54 -13.16
CA SER A 715 -17.78 29.16 -14.42
C SER A 715 -19.17 28.55 -14.26
N LEU A 716 -19.43 27.91 -13.12
CA LEU A 716 -20.71 27.27 -12.79
C LEU A 716 -21.61 28.15 -11.91
N GLY A 717 -21.14 29.34 -11.52
CA GLY A 717 -21.85 30.26 -10.63
C GLY A 717 -21.98 29.76 -9.19
N VAL A 718 -21.07 28.87 -8.73
CA VAL A 718 -21.05 28.38 -7.36
C VAL A 718 -20.43 29.42 -6.44
N PRO A 719 -21.09 29.86 -5.38
CA PRO A 719 -20.56 30.84 -4.42
C PRO A 719 -19.26 30.37 -3.78
N VAL A 720 -18.24 31.27 -3.77
CA VAL A 720 -16.92 31.00 -3.18
C VAL A 720 -16.83 31.67 -1.83
N LEU A 721 -16.46 30.90 -0.82
CA LEU A 721 -16.29 31.34 0.56
C LEU A 721 -14.81 31.32 0.92
N ASP A 722 -14.36 32.36 1.62
CA ASP A 722 -13.10 32.34 2.37
C ASP A 722 -13.29 31.66 3.76
N GLU A 723 -12.22 31.49 4.51
CA GLU A 723 -12.27 30.81 5.82
C GLU A 723 -13.17 31.54 6.83
N ALA A 724 -13.24 32.87 6.78
CA ALA A 724 -14.09 33.63 7.69
C ALA A 724 -15.57 33.40 7.40
N LYS A 725 -15.96 33.38 6.13
CA LYS A 725 -17.31 33.06 5.68
C LYS A 725 -17.62 31.57 5.89
N PHE A 726 -16.64 30.69 5.74
CA PHE A 726 -16.82 29.30 6.05
C PHE A 726 -17.11 29.06 7.54
N ALA A 727 -16.41 29.75 8.44
CA ALA A 727 -16.71 29.72 9.87
C ALA A 727 -18.14 30.23 10.17
N GLN A 728 -18.61 31.26 9.47
CA GLN A 728 -19.99 31.76 9.59
C GLN A 728 -21.00 30.73 9.06
N LEU A 729 -20.69 30.08 7.94
CA LEU A 729 -21.51 29.00 7.38
C LEU A 729 -21.66 27.84 8.37
N LEU A 730 -20.57 27.41 9.00
CA LEU A 730 -20.60 26.35 10.02
C LEU A 730 -21.39 26.74 11.27
N ALA A 731 -21.32 27.98 11.67
CA ALA A 731 -21.99 28.48 12.90
C ALA A 731 -23.49 28.70 12.72
N GLY A 732 -23.94 29.18 11.56
CA GLY A 732 -25.32 29.61 11.35
C GLY A 732 -25.99 29.17 10.05
N GLY A 733 -25.33 28.30 9.29
CA GLY A 733 -25.84 27.82 8.00
C GLY A 733 -25.85 28.89 6.89
N PRO A 734 -26.48 28.61 5.75
CA PRO A 734 -26.58 29.54 4.61
C PRO A 734 -27.16 30.92 4.97
N SER A 735 -27.98 31.00 5.96
CA SER A 735 -28.61 32.25 6.42
C SER A 735 -27.63 33.22 7.09
N ALA A 736 -26.47 32.73 7.56
CA ALA A 736 -25.43 33.56 8.18
C ALA A 736 -24.50 34.23 7.15
N LEU A 737 -24.61 33.88 5.88
CA LEU A 737 -23.85 34.46 4.78
C LEU A 737 -24.55 35.63 4.06
N THR A 738 -25.80 35.90 4.42
CA THR A 738 -26.59 37.05 3.95
C THR A 738 -26.33 38.27 4.87
#